data_c93b1edbd52f6ae5e1a0ee1f1961ad34
#
_entry.id   c93b1edbd52f6ae5e1a0ee1f1961ad34
#
_cell.length_a   1.000
_cell.length_b   1.000
_cell.length_c   1.000
_cell.angle_alpha   90.00
_cell.angle_beta   90.00
_cell.angle_gamma   90.00
#
_symmetry.space_group_name_H-M   'P 1'
#
loop_
_entity.id
_entity.type
_entity.pdbx_description
1 polymer ?
#
loop_
_entity_poly.entity_id
_entity_poly.type
_entity_poly.pdbx_seq_one_letter_code
_entity_poly.pdbx_strand_id
1 'polypeptide(L)'
;MNSLIRLTGDFQTAKGSRPGPATLPAKGTVTAKKISHIRKSLETVLSKWPKDAIIEDILVSVEYRQIVAKSNRIREMLNGGKDQEPELSIRGARYLDFNGNHPRHLMTHYVPETTVRSTIDKLRECERIVVDYFDGLMNADKMVDLVKNDKLKQNWNPAISHTLTRSGFAQLIRDSHYVNEFRIDKPPAATDENAIVTLFETERDPQDLFEELHIDVSPANLLENSVLLTEAEYRTLLERAPYLVAMSVIDLSSYAPMNDEGSTSPAISNLPEYPTDEPIIGVIDTPFEEKYPPYFSNWVDHRSCLPEGINPTAGDYRHGTCVSSLIVDVQAQNPSLDDHCGHFRVRHFGVATAGKFSSFAVMKHIERIVAENQDIKVWNISLGSMEEVSRNSISPEAALLDKLQQKYDVLFVVAGTNQEKGKPTYLGSPADSINALVVNAVNRNNEPATYTRRGPVLSFHHKPDLAYYGGESNDPITACCGTGAYPAVGTSFAAPLIARKAAYLIYKMHLSCELAKALLIDAACAWTKPEDMDRLGYGIVPVQIEKILETSNDEIRFMLSGVATERENYNFHFPIPVSGTSYPSVARATLCYFPKCNRNQGVDYTDTELDLHFGRIGNDGLIKSLQPNDQGEESCTTDEEKARKKLRKWDNVKHISEPLTSRSKPKKVYANPMWGMMIRKSSRYQKGSHDPQRFGVVVTIHNLKGENRIDTFMRQCSAIGWMVERVEIDNELKIYEHSQVEVEFE
;
A
#
# COMPACT_ATOMS: atom_id res chain seq x y z
N MET A 1 -10.28 2.46 32.86
CA MET A 1 -10.02 2.06 31.47
C MET A 1 -8.99 0.94 31.43
N ASN A 2 -8.92 0.18 30.36
CA ASN A 2 -7.96 -0.90 30.19
C ASN A 2 -6.79 -0.41 29.30
N SER A 3 -5.57 -0.55 29.79
CA SER A 3 -4.36 -0.19 29.04
C SER A 3 -4.12 -1.16 27.88
N LEU A 4 -3.52 -0.69 26.81
CA LEU A 4 -3.02 -1.50 25.67
C LEU A 4 -2.02 -2.55 26.19
N ILE A 5 -2.10 -3.77 25.69
CA ILE A 5 -1.22 -4.87 26.05
C ILE A 5 -0.27 -5.17 24.87
N ARG A 6 1.02 -5.25 25.15
CA ARG A 6 2.01 -5.80 24.21
C ARG A 6 2.22 -7.29 24.53
N LEU A 7 2.07 -8.13 23.51
CA LEU A 7 2.37 -9.56 23.57
C LEU A 7 3.64 -9.86 22.76
N THR A 8 4.62 -10.49 23.43
CA THR A 8 5.84 -10.97 22.79
C THR A 8 5.99 -12.46 23.07
N GLY A 9 6.24 -13.26 22.02
CA GLY A 9 6.36 -14.71 22.17
C GLY A 9 6.87 -15.36 20.89
N ASP A 10 7.21 -16.64 20.99
CA ASP A 10 7.71 -17.40 19.86
C ASP A 10 6.57 -17.83 18.92
N PHE A 11 6.90 -17.83 17.65
CA PHE A 11 5.96 -18.20 16.58
C PHE A 11 6.07 -19.69 16.30
N GLN A 12 4.92 -20.34 16.13
CA GLN A 12 4.89 -21.69 15.58
C GLN A 12 4.86 -21.60 14.06
N THR A 13 5.91 -22.08 13.40
CA THR A 13 5.97 -22.15 11.95
C THR A 13 5.40 -23.46 11.45
N ALA A 14 4.56 -23.41 10.42
CA ALA A 14 4.05 -24.58 9.71
C ALA A 14 4.45 -24.50 8.24
N LYS A 15 4.98 -25.61 7.69
CA LYS A 15 5.33 -25.67 6.26
C LYS A 15 4.07 -25.56 5.40
N GLY A 16 4.09 -24.66 4.42
CA GLY A 16 3.03 -24.54 3.43
C GLY A 16 2.87 -25.79 2.57
N SER A 17 1.67 -26.03 2.05
CA SER A 17 1.39 -27.15 1.13
C SER A 17 2.09 -26.96 -0.21
N ARG A 18 2.51 -28.07 -0.84
CA ARG A 18 3.07 -28.02 -2.22
C ARG A 18 1.95 -27.78 -3.22
N PRO A 19 2.20 -26.99 -4.31
CA PRO A 19 1.22 -26.82 -5.37
C PRO A 19 0.78 -28.18 -5.97
N GLY A 20 -0.52 -28.32 -6.19
CA GLY A 20 -1.07 -29.46 -6.90
C GLY A 20 -0.73 -29.46 -8.40
N PRO A 21 -1.06 -30.56 -9.12
CA PRO A 21 -0.86 -30.65 -10.57
C PRO A 21 -1.70 -29.59 -11.32
N ALA A 22 -1.27 -29.26 -12.55
CA ALA A 22 -1.99 -28.33 -13.41
C ALA A 22 -3.40 -28.87 -13.74
N THR A 23 -4.43 -28.04 -13.52
CA THR A 23 -5.84 -28.37 -13.77
C THR A 23 -6.50 -27.28 -14.59
N LEU A 24 -7.64 -27.58 -15.19
CA LEU A 24 -8.55 -26.57 -15.75
C LEU A 24 -9.73 -26.34 -14.79
N PRO A 25 -10.35 -25.14 -14.80
CA PRO A 25 -11.63 -24.92 -14.13
C PRO A 25 -12.70 -25.90 -14.63
N ALA A 26 -13.71 -26.19 -13.81
CA ALA A 26 -14.73 -27.20 -14.11
C ALA A 26 -15.42 -27.06 -15.49
N LYS A 27 -15.55 -25.84 -16.00
CA LYS A 27 -16.09 -25.54 -17.36
C LYS A 27 -15.00 -25.09 -18.34
N GLY A 28 -13.73 -25.21 -17.96
CA GLY A 28 -12.60 -24.78 -18.78
C GLY A 28 -12.40 -25.69 -19.98
N THR A 29 -12.21 -25.09 -21.15
CA THR A 29 -11.90 -25.81 -22.39
C THR A 29 -10.77 -25.08 -23.14
N VAL A 30 -9.97 -25.88 -23.88
CA VAL A 30 -8.92 -25.40 -24.76
C VAL A 30 -8.99 -26.19 -26.06
N THR A 31 -9.19 -25.50 -27.19
CA THR A 31 -9.21 -26.12 -28.51
C THR A 31 -7.86 -26.00 -29.23
N ALA A 32 -7.57 -26.88 -30.16
CA ALA A 32 -6.41 -26.79 -31.02
C ALA A 32 -6.37 -25.44 -31.77
N LYS A 33 -7.53 -24.93 -32.23
CA LYS A 33 -7.66 -23.60 -32.84
C LYS A 33 -7.20 -22.46 -31.94
N LYS A 34 -7.48 -22.55 -30.63
CA LYS A 34 -7.02 -21.55 -29.62
C LYS A 34 -5.51 -21.59 -29.48
N ILE A 35 -4.92 -22.79 -29.37
CA ILE A 35 -3.46 -22.97 -29.29
C ILE A 35 -2.77 -22.40 -30.52
N SER A 36 -3.32 -22.70 -31.73
CA SER A 36 -2.86 -22.18 -33.00
C SER A 36 -2.90 -20.65 -33.06
N HIS A 37 -3.98 -20.03 -32.54
CA HIS A 37 -4.10 -18.56 -32.45
C HIS A 37 -3.00 -17.96 -31.59
N ILE A 38 -2.78 -18.52 -30.37
CA ILE A 38 -1.75 -18.05 -29.44
C ILE A 38 -0.36 -18.20 -30.07
N ARG A 39 -0.06 -19.34 -30.71
CA ARG A 39 1.21 -19.55 -31.43
C ARG A 39 1.44 -18.51 -32.51
N LYS A 40 0.46 -18.27 -33.38
CA LYS A 40 0.54 -17.29 -34.47
C LYS A 40 0.72 -15.86 -33.96
N SER A 41 0.10 -15.51 -32.83
CA SER A 41 0.32 -14.20 -32.20
C SER A 41 1.77 -14.03 -31.77
N LEU A 42 2.38 -15.07 -31.21
CA LEU A 42 3.78 -15.02 -30.79
C LEU A 42 4.76 -15.01 -31.99
N GLU A 43 4.44 -15.74 -33.10
CA GLU A 43 5.18 -15.64 -34.37
C GLU A 43 5.09 -14.20 -34.93
N THR A 44 3.95 -13.54 -34.78
CA THR A 44 3.77 -12.13 -35.18
C THR A 44 4.63 -11.19 -34.33
N VAL A 45 4.76 -11.42 -33.02
CA VAL A 45 5.69 -10.64 -32.17
C VAL A 45 7.11 -10.74 -32.71
N LEU A 46 7.62 -11.95 -32.95
CA LEU A 46 8.96 -12.13 -33.52
C LEU A 46 9.17 -11.44 -34.87
N SER A 47 8.15 -11.49 -35.73
CA SER A 47 8.24 -10.89 -37.06
C SER A 47 8.21 -9.36 -37.05
N LYS A 48 7.59 -8.76 -36.02
CA LYS A 48 7.43 -7.30 -35.85
C LYS A 48 8.45 -6.69 -34.90
N TRP A 49 9.20 -7.51 -34.16
CA TRP A 49 10.23 -7.00 -33.27
C TRP A 49 11.32 -6.28 -34.08
N PRO A 50 11.74 -5.06 -33.70
CA PRO A 50 12.76 -4.32 -34.43
C PRO A 50 14.07 -5.10 -34.50
N LYS A 51 14.66 -5.23 -35.69
CA LYS A 51 15.94 -5.92 -35.88
C LYS A 51 17.13 -5.13 -35.36
N ASP A 52 16.94 -3.83 -35.21
CA ASP A 52 17.85 -2.84 -34.70
C ASP A 52 17.49 -2.40 -33.26
N ALA A 53 16.74 -3.25 -32.55
CA ALA A 53 16.43 -3.00 -31.14
C ALA A 53 17.73 -2.88 -30.33
N ILE A 54 17.82 -1.83 -29.51
CA ILE A 54 19.02 -1.53 -28.69
C ILE A 54 19.14 -2.38 -27.43
N ILE A 55 18.20 -3.26 -27.18
CA ILE A 55 18.19 -4.23 -26.06
C ILE A 55 18.32 -5.65 -26.62
N GLU A 56 19.01 -6.52 -25.87
CA GLU A 56 19.31 -7.88 -26.34
C GLU A 56 18.08 -8.78 -26.39
N ASP A 57 17.24 -8.69 -25.37
CA ASP A 57 16.06 -9.54 -25.21
C ASP A 57 14.77 -8.85 -25.70
N ILE A 58 13.72 -9.64 -25.84
CA ILE A 58 12.44 -9.18 -26.38
C ILE A 58 11.49 -8.79 -25.23
N LEU A 59 10.89 -7.60 -25.34
CA LEU A 59 9.75 -7.20 -24.52
C LEU A 59 8.45 -7.71 -25.16
N VAL A 60 7.93 -8.80 -24.65
CA VAL A 60 6.70 -9.43 -25.13
C VAL A 60 5.59 -9.35 -24.09
N SER A 61 4.43 -8.85 -24.49
CA SER A 61 3.27 -8.71 -23.60
C SER A 61 2.28 -9.84 -23.78
N VAL A 62 1.91 -10.47 -22.68
CA VAL A 62 0.90 -11.50 -22.56
C VAL A 62 -0.43 -10.85 -22.22
N GLU A 63 -1.38 -10.91 -23.11
CA GLU A 63 -2.76 -10.50 -22.83
C GLU A 63 -3.55 -11.70 -22.28
N TYR A 64 -4.04 -11.55 -21.05
CA TYR A 64 -4.93 -12.54 -20.43
C TYR A 64 -6.38 -12.21 -20.71
N ARG A 65 -7.23 -13.24 -20.68
CA ARG A 65 -8.68 -13.10 -20.94
C ARG A 65 -9.44 -12.37 -19.80
N GLN A 66 -8.82 -12.29 -18.62
CA GLN A 66 -9.39 -11.69 -17.42
C GLN A 66 -8.26 -11.25 -16.49
N ILE A 67 -8.58 -10.64 -15.35
CA ILE A 67 -7.62 -10.46 -14.26
C ILE A 67 -7.27 -11.84 -13.71
N VAL A 68 -5.99 -12.20 -13.70
CA VAL A 68 -5.52 -13.53 -13.32
C VAL A 68 -4.78 -13.52 -11.99
N ALA A 69 -5.10 -14.49 -11.16
CA ALA A 69 -4.34 -14.78 -9.95
C ALA A 69 -2.90 -15.24 -10.30
N LYS A 70 -1.96 -15.11 -9.35
CA LYS A 70 -0.58 -15.58 -9.53
C LYS A 70 -0.52 -17.03 -10.02
N SER A 71 -1.35 -17.91 -9.46
CA SER A 71 -1.40 -19.33 -9.82
C SER A 71 -1.82 -19.59 -11.27
N ASN A 72 -2.53 -18.63 -11.89
CA ASN A 72 -3.10 -18.74 -13.23
C ASN A 72 -2.28 -17.99 -14.30
N ARG A 73 -1.15 -17.42 -13.92
CA ARG A 73 -0.18 -16.83 -14.85
C ARG A 73 0.54 -17.94 -15.62
N ILE A 74 1.12 -17.59 -16.77
CA ILE A 74 1.92 -18.52 -17.56
C ILE A 74 3.06 -19.13 -16.73
N ARG A 75 3.33 -20.40 -16.95
CA ARG A 75 4.42 -21.15 -16.29
C ARG A 75 5.29 -21.94 -17.26
N GLU A 76 4.70 -22.41 -18.37
CA GLU A 76 5.43 -23.18 -19.38
C GLU A 76 5.68 -22.35 -20.64
N MET A 77 4.76 -21.42 -20.97
CA MET A 77 5.04 -20.41 -21.99
C MET A 77 6.07 -19.42 -21.46
N LEU A 78 6.97 -18.98 -22.31
CA LEU A 78 8.10 -18.08 -22.00
C LEU A 78 9.00 -18.62 -20.86
N ASN A 79 9.10 -19.93 -20.70
CA ASN A 79 9.94 -20.57 -19.69
C ASN A 79 11.27 -20.99 -20.34
N GLY A 80 12.35 -20.30 -19.96
CA GLY A 80 13.74 -20.57 -20.40
C GLY A 80 14.51 -21.54 -19.52
N GLY A 81 13.89 -22.07 -18.42
CA GLY A 81 14.52 -22.97 -17.47
C GLY A 81 14.50 -22.44 -16.04
N LYS A 82 15.30 -23.07 -15.15
CA LYS A 82 15.24 -22.83 -13.70
C LYS A 82 15.50 -21.37 -13.29
N ASP A 83 16.41 -20.69 -13.99
CA ASP A 83 16.81 -19.31 -13.69
C ASP A 83 16.13 -18.29 -14.63
N GLN A 84 15.29 -18.76 -15.55
CA GLN A 84 14.50 -17.96 -16.50
C GLN A 84 13.02 -18.38 -16.47
N GLU A 85 12.48 -18.55 -15.26
CA GLU A 85 11.05 -18.80 -15.09
C GLU A 85 10.23 -17.55 -15.47
N PRO A 86 9.02 -17.71 -16.04
CA PRO A 86 8.22 -16.57 -16.48
C PRO A 86 7.96 -15.51 -15.41
N GLU A 87 7.88 -15.90 -14.13
CA GLU A 87 7.68 -14.96 -13.01
C GLU A 87 8.87 -13.99 -12.86
N LEU A 88 10.09 -14.41 -13.19
CA LEU A 88 11.29 -13.59 -13.08
C LEU A 88 11.46 -12.61 -14.24
N SER A 89 10.82 -12.88 -15.37
CA SER A 89 10.91 -12.05 -16.56
C SER A 89 9.88 -10.92 -16.65
N ILE A 90 8.91 -10.86 -15.70
CA ILE A 90 7.87 -9.81 -15.69
C ILE A 90 8.53 -8.45 -15.43
N ARG A 91 8.27 -7.49 -16.30
CA ARG A 91 8.76 -6.10 -16.22
C ARG A 91 7.65 -5.07 -16.12
N GLY A 92 6.39 -5.47 -16.33
CA GLY A 92 5.26 -4.56 -16.23
C GLY A 92 3.92 -5.28 -16.22
N ALA A 93 2.91 -4.65 -15.63
CA ALA A 93 1.53 -5.16 -15.65
C ALA A 93 0.52 -3.99 -15.66
N ARG A 94 -0.53 -4.11 -16.47
CA ARG A 94 -1.61 -3.14 -16.50
C ARG A 94 -2.94 -3.79 -16.87
N TYR A 95 -4.04 -3.08 -16.64
CA TYR A 95 -5.34 -3.50 -17.13
C TYR A 95 -5.62 -2.90 -18.50
N LEU A 96 -6.18 -3.73 -19.37
CA LEU A 96 -6.84 -3.31 -20.60
C LEU A 96 -8.34 -3.19 -20.34
N ASP A 97 -8.99 -2.29 -21.09
CA ASP A 97 -10.45 -2.09 -21.03
C ASP A 97 -10.96 -1.79 -19.62
N PHE A 98 -10.19 -0.99 -18.86
CA PHE A 98 -10.45 -0.68 -17.47
C PHE A 98 -11.85 -0.09 -17.22
N ASN A 99 -12.38 0.65 -18.18
CA ASN A 99 -13.73 1.22 -18.15
C ASN A 99 -14.81 0.25 -18.68
N GLY A 100 -14.39 -0.94 -19.14
CA GLY A 100 -15.30 -2.00 -19.59
C GLY A 100 -15.77 -2.90 -18.46
N ASN A 101 -16.79 -3.73 -18.75
CA ASN A 101 -17.36 -4.67 -17.77
C ASN A 101 -16.41 -5.83 -17.38
N HIS A 102 -15.33 -6.05 -18.14
CA HIS A 102 -14.40 -7.17 -17.96
C HIS A 102 -12.95 -6.72 -18.20
N PRO A 103 -12.31 -6.10 -17.22
CA PRO A 103 -10.90 -5.72 -17.35
C PRO A 103 -10.02 -6.96 -17.54
N ARG A 104 -9.00 -6.83 -18.39
CA ARG A 104 -8.06 -7.90 -18.73
C ARG A 104 -6.66 -7.52 -18.27
N HIS A 105 -5.87 -8.49 -17.79
CA HIS A 105 -4.45 -8.29 -17.53
C HIS A 105 -3.65 -8.26 -18.82
N LEU A 106 -2.71 -7.34 -18.90
CA LEU A 106 -1.58 -7.34 -19.82
C LEU A 106 -0.31 -7.35 -19.00
N MET A 107 0.54 -8.34 -19.20
CA MET A 107 1.84 -8.46 -18.51
C MET A 107 2.97 -8.49 -19.52
N THR A 108 3.95 -7.60 -19.36
CA THR A 108 5.12 -7.51 -20.23
C THR A 108 6.27 -8.27 -19.61
N HIS A 109 6.85 -9.16 -20.40
CA HIS A 109 7.97 -10.01 -20.06
C HIS A 109 9.20 -9.60 -20.87
N TYR A 110 10.38 -9.63 -20.28
CA TYR A 110 11.66 -9.43 -20.92
C TYR A 110 12.35 -10.78 -21.01
N VAL A 111 12.48 -11.35 -22.21
CA VAL A 111 12.92 -12.73 -22.43
C VAL A 111 13.80 -12.87 -23.65
N PRO A 112 14.78 -13.80 -23.65
CA PRO A 112 15.58 -14.12 -24.81
C PRO A 112 14.74 -14.57 -26.02
N GLU A 113 15.16 -14.19 -27.22
CA GLU A 113 14.50 -14.64 -28.46
C GLU A 113 14.42 -16.18 -28.56
N THR A 114 15.44 -16.86 -28.07
CA THR A 114 15.48 -18.33 -28.01
C THR A 114 14.35 -18.92 -27.18
N THR A 115 13.97 -18.25 -26.06
CA THR A 115 12.84 -18.64 -25.22
C THR A 115 11.51 -18.45 -25.93
N VAL A 116 11.37 -17.38 -26.71
CA VAL A 116 10.17 -17.12 -27.53
C VAL A 116 10.04 -18.20 -28.61
N ARG A 117 11.12 -18.52 -29.33
CA ARG A 117 11.15 -19.59 -30.36
C ARG A 117 10.83 -20.95 -29.76
N SER A 118 11.43 -21.31 -28.63
CA SER A 118 11.14 -22.55 -27.91
C SER A 118 9.65 -22.64 -27.53
N THR A 119 9.05 -21.53 -27.10
CA THR A 119 7.61 -21.50 -26.78
C THR A 119 6.74 -21.73 -28.01
N ILE A 120 7.11 -21.18 -29.16
CA ILE A 120 6.41 -21.44 -30.45
C ILE A 120 6.46 -22.92 -30.79
N ASP A 121 7.62 -23.57 -30.66
CA ASP A 121 7.77 -25.00 -30.96
C ASP A 121 7.00 -25.88 -29.98
N LYS A 122 7.03 -25.55 -28.68
CA LYS A 122 6.21 -26.22 -27.67
C LYS A 122 4.70 -26.09 -27.97
N LEU A 123 4.22 -24.92 -28.39
CA LEU A 123 2.83 -24.70 -28.76
C LEU A 123 2.43 -25.44 -30.03
N ARG A 124 3.34 -25.57 -31.03
CA ARG A 124 3.11 -26.36 -32.23
C ARG A 124 2.94 -27.83 -31.89
N GLU A 125 3.81 -28.36 -31.04
CA GLU A 125 3.72 -29.75 -30.55
C GLU A 125 2.48 -29.97 -29.70
N CYS A 126 2.12 -29.02 -28.83
CA CYS A 126 0.91 -29.05 -28.03
C CYS A 126 -0.36 -29.09 -28.92
N GLU A 127 -0.41 -28.26 -29.98
CA GLU A 127 -1.48 -28.26 -30.98
C GLU A 127 -1.63 -29.64 -31.62
N ARG A 128 -0.51 -30.24 -32.08
CA ARG A 128 -0.49 -31.58 -32.68
C ARG A 128 -1.04 -32.64 -31.71
N ILE A 129 -0.57 -32.67 -30.46
CA ILE A 129 -1.04 -33.65 -29.46
C ILE A 129 -2.53 -33.49 -29.21
N VAL A 130 -3.06 -32.26 -29.11
CA VAL A 130 -4.50 -32.04 -28.91
C VAL A 130 -5.33 -32.55 -30.09
N VAL A 131 -4.85 -32.39 -31.34
CA VAL A 131 -5.53 -32.90 -32.52
C VAL A 131 -5.46 -34.42 -32.55
N ASP A 132 -4.28 -35.03 -32.42
CA ASP A 132 -4.05 -36.45 -32.68
C ASP A 132 -4.56 -37.38 -31.55
N TYR A 133 -4.57 -36.91 -30.30
CA TYR A 133 -4.86 -37.77 -29.14
C TYR A 133 -6.05 -37.32 -28.30
N PHE A 134 -6.60 -36.11 -28.53
CA PHE A 134 -7.69 -35.56 -27.71
C PHE A 134 -8.86 -34.97 -28.52
N ASP A 135 -9.00 -35.38 -29.80
CA ASP A 135 -10.09 -34.95 -30.70
C ASP A 135 -10.19 -33.42 -30.86
N GLY A 136 -9.07 -32.73 -30.86
CA GLY A 136 -9.00 -31.28 -31.03
C GLY A 136 -9.46 -30.45 -29.84
N LEU A 137 -9.78 -31.08 -28.68
CA LEU A 137 -10.35 -30.42 -27.52
C LEU A 137 -9.83 -31.01 -26.20
N MET A 138 -9.29 -30.16 -25.32
CA MET A 138 -9.02 -30.45 -23.92
C MET A 138 -10.07 -29.82 -23.02
N ASN A 139 -10.52 -30.54 -22.00
CA ASN A 139 -11.43 -30.07 -20.95
C ASN A 139 -10.94 -30.52 -19.57
N ALA A 140 -11.65 -30.13 -18.49
CA ALA A 140 -11.29 -30.47 -17.13
C ALA A 140 -11.19 -31.99 -16.88
N ASP A 141 -12.10 -32.80 -17.43
CA ASP A 141 -12.13 -34.25 -17.25
C ASP A 141 -10.94 -34.91 -17.93
N LYS A 142 -10.62 -34.52 -19.19
CA LYS A 142 -9.45 -35.02 -19.91
C LYS A 142 -8.14 -34.61 -19.20
N MET A 143 -8.11 -33.45 -18.53
CA MET A 143 -6.96 -33.01 -17.72
C MET A 143 -6.77 -33.86 -16.47
N VAL A 144 -7.88 -34.23 -15.79
CA VAL A 144 -7.83 -35.12 -14.63
C VAL A 144 -7.35 -36.52 -15.06
N ASP A 145 -7.88 -37.06 -16.18
CA ASP A 145 -7.46 -38.33 -16.74
C ASP A 145 -5.99 -38.34 -17.14
N LEU A 146 -5.51 -37.27 -17.80
CA LEU A 146 -4.09 -37.05 -18.13
C LEU A 146 -3.17 -37.19 -16.92
N VAL A 147 -3.59 -36.69 -15.75
CA VAL A 147 -2.79 -36.76 -14.52
C VAL A 147 -2.86 -38.12 -13.83
N LYS A 148 -4.04 -38.75 -13.78
CA LYS A 148 -4.33 -39.97 -13.01
C LYS A 148 -4.09 -41.26 -13.78
N ASN A 149 -4.09 -41.23 -15.11
CA ASN A 149 -4.03 -42.43 -15.94
C ASN A 149 -2.57 -42.93 -16.08
N ASP A 150 -2.24 -44.04 -15.43
CA ASP A 150 -0.92 -44.66 -15.46
C ASP A 150 -0.49 -45.15 -16.85
N LYS A 151 -1.42 -45.58 -17.70
CA LYS A 151 -1.14 -46.01 -19.07
C LYS A 151 -0.67 -44.80 -19.92
N LEU A 152 -1.31 -43.64 -19.81
CA LEU A 152 -0.87 -42.42 -20.46
C LEU A 152 0.50 -42.00 -19.95
N LYS A 153 0.76 -42.16 -18.66
CA LYS A 153 2.06 -41.86 -18.05
C LYS A 153 3.17 -42.73 -18.61
N GLN A 154 2.94 -44.04 -18.73
CA GLN A 154 3.93 -45.00 -19.24
C GLN A 154 4.20 -44.82 -20.74
N ASN A 155 3.18 -44.49 -21.53
CA ASN A 155 3.26 -44.37 -22.98
C ASN A 155 3.57 -42.98 -23.50
N TRP A 156 3.76 -41.97 -22.62
CA TRP A 156 3.92 -40.58 -23.05
C TRP A 156 5.16 -40.39 -23.96
N ASN A 157 6.34 -40.70 -23.45
CA ASN A 157 7.59 -40.49 -24.18
C ASN A 157 7.76 -41.38 -25.42
N PRO A 158 7.48 -42.67 -25.39
CA PRO A 158 7.69 -43.53 -26.57
C PRO A 158 6.64 -43.34 -27.67
N ALA A 159 5.43 -42.83 -27.37
CA ALA A 159 4.33 -42.87 -28.33
C ALA A 159 3.71 -41.47 -28.62
N ILE A 160 3.68 -40.54 -27.65
CA ILE A 160 2.95 -39.30 -27.79
C ILE A 160 3.89 -38.11 -28.13
N SER A 161 4.92 -37.87 -27.31
CA SER A 161 5.88 -36.79 -27.56
C SER A 161 7.23 -37.06 -26.94
N HIS A 162 8.29 -36.79 -27.70
CA HIS A 162 9.69 -36.82 -27.25
C HIS A 162 10.19 -35.45 -26.78
N THR A 163 9.54 -34.37 -27.22
CA THR A 163 9.98 -33.00 -27.00
C THR A 163 9.25 -32.31 -25.87
N LEU A 164 8.03 -32.74 -25.56
CA LEU A 164 7.18 -32.15 -24.54
C LEU A 164 6.82 -33.17 -23.46
N THR A 165 7.22 -32.87 -22.21
CA THR A 165 6.84 -33.71 -21.07
C THR A 165 5.32 -33.65 -20.81
N ARG A 166 4.76 -34.69 -20.19
CA ARG A 166 3.34 -34.72 -19.82
C ARG A 166 2.94 -33.56 -18.91
N SER A 167 3.77 -33.22 -17.94
CA SER A 167 3.55 -32.07 -17.06
C SER A 167 3.64 -30.74 -17.81
N GLY A 168 4.60 -30.60 -18.72
CA GLY A 168 4.71 -29.42 -19.57
C GLY A 168 3.51 -29.25 -20.50
N PHE A 169 3.02 -30.36 -21.11
CA PHE A 169 1.78 -30.32 -21.89
C PHE A 169 0.58 -29.87 -21.06
N ALA A 170 0.38 -30.48 -19.87
CA ALA A 170 -0.70 -30.08 -18.97
C ALA A 170 -0.63 -28.60 -18.59
N GLN A 171 0.59 -28.09 -18.35
CA GLN A 171 0.79 -26.69 -18.01
C GLN A 171 0.54 -25.79 -19.23
N LEU A 172 0.94 -26.15 -20.45
CA LEU A 172 0.63 -25.40 -21.67
C LEU A 172 -0.87 -25.32 -21.95
N ILE A 173 -1.61 -26.41 -21.70
CA ILE A 173 -3.07 -26.39 -21.79
C ILE A 173 -3.67 -25.40 -20.79
N ARG A 174 -3.18 -25.39 -19.54
CA ARG A 174 -3.62 -24.42 -18.54
C ARG A 174 -3.27 -22.99 -18.93
N ASP A 175 -2.03 -22.73 -19.34
CA ASP A 175 -1.59 -21.41 -19.81
C ASP A 175 -2.48 -20.95 -20.99
N SER A 176 -2.76 -21.83 -21.98
CA SER A 176 -3.61 -21.54 -23.13
C SER A 176 -5.07 -21.24 -22.77
N HIS A 177 -5.54 -21.72 -21.61
CA HIS A 177 -6.87 -21.37 -21.11
C HIS A 177 -6.99 -19.90 -20.72
N TYR A 178 -5.95 -19.37 -20.03
CA TYR A 178 -5.97 -18.01 -19.49
C TYR A 178 -5.44 -16.97 -20.47
N VAL A 179 -4.48 -17.32 -21.33
CA VAL A 179 -3.90 -16.41 -22.33
C VAL A 179 -4.90 -16.13 -23.45
N ASN A 180 -5.02 -14.88 -23.83
CA ASN A 180 -5.73 -14.44 -25.04
C ASN A 180 -4.80 -14.45 -26.25
N GLU A 181 -3.74 -13.67 -26.21
CA GLU A 181 -2.74 -13.55 -27.27
C GLU A 181 -1.43 -12.95 -26.72
N PHE A 182 -0.39 -12.96 -27.55
CA PHE A 182 0.85 -12.23 -27.34
C PHE A 182 0.91 -11.02 -28.27
N ARG A 183 1.54 -9.94 -27.77
CA ARG A 183 1.74 -8.73 -28.58
C ARG A 183 2.94 -7.91 -28.10
N ILE A 184 3.40 -6.98 -28.92
CA ILE A 184 4.23 -5.86 -28.48
C ILE A 184 3.27 -4.81 -27.91
N ASP A 185 3.51 -4.32 -26.72
CA ASP A 185 2.63 -3.31 -26.11
C ASP A 185 2.75 -1.97 -26.84
N LYS A 186 1.67 -1.21 -26.81
CA LYS A 186 1.67 0.14 -27.37
C LYS A 186 2.20 1.11 -26.32
N PRO A 187 3.13 2.00 -26.69
CA PRO A 187 3.59 3.03 -25.78
C PRO A 187 2.43 3.99 -25.43
N PRO A 188 2.54 4.74 -24.32
CA PRO A 188 1.65 5.88 -24.08
C PRO A 188 1.73 6.90 -25.21
N ALA A 189 0.67 7.70 -25.36
CA ALA A 189 0.65 8.76 -26.37
C ALA A 189 1.71 9.83 -26.09
N ALA A 190 2.21 10.45 -27.15
CA ALA A 190 3.03 11.65 -27.02
C ALA A 190 2.26 12.78 -26.30
N THR A 191 2.98 13.62 -25.60
CA THR A 191 2.45 14.82 -24.93
C THR A 191 3.12 16.06 -25.53
N ASP A 192 2.46 17.20 -25.45
CA ASP A 192 2.99 18.49 -25.90
C ASP A 192 3.70 19.24 -24.75
N GLU A 193 3.94 18.58 -23.63
CA GLU A 193 4.63 19.11 -22.43
C GLU A 193 5.75 18.17 -22.01
N ASN A 194 6.63 18.62 -21.12
CA ASN A 194 7.63 17.76 -20.50
C ASN A 194 6.96 16.58 -19.80
N ALA A 195 7.57 15.40 -19.90
CA ALA A 195 7.02 14.18 -19.37
C ALA A 195 8.00 13.45 -18.46
N ILE A 196 7.49 12.90 -17.38
CA ILE A 196 8.19 11.88 -16.59
C ILE A 196 7.88 10.53 -17.24
N VAL A 197 8.87 9.99 -17.95
CA VAL A 197 8.78 8.70 -18.64
C VAL A 197 9.40 7.62 -17.77
N THR A 198 8.69 6.52 -17.56
CA THR A 198 9.22 5.34 -16.87
C THR A 198 9.52 4.26 -17.91
N LEU A 199 10.77 3.80 -17.94
CA LEU A 199 11.22 2.74 -18.84
C LEU A 199 10.96 1.37 -18.21
N PHE A 200 10.75 0.35 -19.06
CA PHE A 200 10.83 -1.03 -18.60
C PHE A 200 12.23 -1.33 -18.06
N GLU A 201 12.29 -2.07 -16.96
CA GLU A 201 13.57 -2.56 -16.43
C GLU A 201 14.18 -3.56 -17.41
N THR A 202 15.35 -3.21 -17.92
CA THR A 202 16.21 -4.06 -18.73
C THR A 202 17.54 -4.26 -17.98
N GLU A 203 18.46 -5.03 -18.52
CA GLU A 203 19.80 -5.21 -17.94
C GLU A 203 20.73 -4.02 -18.24
N ARG A 204 20.28 -3.07 -19.04
CA ARG A 204 21.05 -1.89 -19.44
C ARG A 204 20.72 -0.68 -18.57
N ASP A 205 21.76 0.13 -18.30
CA ASP A 205 21.58 1.42 -17.64
C ASP A 205 20.74 2.37 -18.53
N PRO A 206 19.74 3.07 -17.98
CA PRO A 206 18.96 4.04 -18.77
C PRO A 206 19.79 5.11 -19.44
N GLN A 207 20.89 5.58 -18.85
CA GLN A 207 21.76 6.58 -19.47
C GLN A 207 22.42 6.04 -20.74
N ASP A 208 22.96 4.81 -20.71
CA ASP A 208 23.55 4.16 -21.88
C ASP A 208 22.53 3.99 -23.00
N LEU A 209 21.27 3.68 -22.67
CA LEU A 209 20.18 3.58 -23.65
C LEU A 209 19.92 4.92 -24.35
N PHE A 210 19.89 6.03 -23.61
CA PHE A 210 19.68 7.36 -24.19
C PHE A 210 20.88 7.82 -25.03
N GLU A 211 22.10 7.52 -24.63
CA GLU A 211 23.32 7.81 -25.43
C GLU A 211 23.27 7.09 -26.78
N GLU A 212 22.90 5.80 -26.79
CA GLU A 212 22.76 5.03 -28.06
C GLU A 212 21.62 5.54 -28.93
N LEU A 213 20.55 6.02 -28.34
CA LEU A 213 19.44 6.66 -29.04
C LEU A 213 19.78 8.08 -29.52
N HIS A 214 20.96 8.62 -29.18
CA HIS A 214 21.34 10.01 -29.44
C HIS A 214 20.32 11.02 -28.88
N ILE A 215 19.81 10.73 -27.68
CA ILE A 215 18.95 11.62 -26.89
C ILE A 215 19.80 12.14 -25.74
N ASP A 216 20.06 13.44 -25.72
CA ASP A 216 20.94 14.08 -24.73
C ASP A 216 20.16 14.29 -23.42
N VAL A 217 20.25 13.34 -22.51
CA VAL A 217 19.60 13.37 -21.20
C VAL A 217 20.63 13.65 -20.11
N SER A 218 20.45 14.75 -19.40
CA SER A 218 21.29 15.03 -18.23
C SER A 218 21.10 13.97 -17.14
N PRO A 219 22.16 13.48 -16.47
CA PRO A 219 22.04 12.62 -15.29
C PRO A 219 21.17 13.22 -14.17
N ALA A 220 21.04 14.56 -14.13
CA ALA A 220 20.14 15.23 -13.22
C ALA A 220 18.66 14.96 -13.51
N ASN A 221 18.32 14.58 -14.74
CA ASN A 221 16.96 14.25 -15.17
C ASN A 221 16.64 12.75 -15.07
N LEU A 222 17.55 11.96 -14.48
CA LEU A 222 17.34 10.53 -14.22
C LEU A 222 17.05 10.26 -12.74
N LEU A 223 16.08 9.40 -12.50
CA LEU A 223 15.74 8.87 -11.19
C LEU A 223 15.39 7.40 -11.38
N GLU A 224 16.37 6.52 -11.24
CA GLU A 224 16.28 5.09 -11.58
C GLU A 224 15.79 4.89 -13.02
N ASN A 225 14.65 4.19 -13.20
CA ASN A 225 14.04 3.95 -14.51
C ASN A 225 13.09 5.06 -14.95
N SER A 226 12.97 6.14 -14.19
CA SER A 226 12.19 7.32 -14.55
C SER A 226 13.08 8.45 -15.03
N VAL A 227 12.68 9.10 -16.09
CA VAL A 227 13.44 10.17 -16.73
C VAL A 227 12.53 11.34 -17.05
N LEU A 228 13.00 12.55 -16.79
CA LEU A 228 12.37 13.78 -17.24
C LEU A 228 12.82 14.09 -18.66
N LEU A 229 11.90 14.05 -19.61
CA LEU A 229 12.13 14.36 -21.01
C LEU A 229 11.32 15.59 -21.46
N THR A 230 11.95 16.41 -22.30
CA THR A 230 11.23 17.43 -23.07
C THR A 230 10.30 16.77 -24.11
N GLU A 231 9.34 17.53 -24.62
CA GLU A 231 8.46 17.06 -25.71
C GLU A 231 9.26 16.46 -26.88
N ALA A 232 10.32 17.15 -27.32
CA ALA A 232 11.14 16.72 -28.46
C ALA A 232 11.90 15.42 -28.19
N GLU A 233 12.50 15.30 -27.02
CA GLU A 233 13.21 14.07 -26.59
C GLU A 233 12.24 12.89 -26.46
N TYR A 234 11.06 13.13 -25.88
CA TYR A 234 10.04 12.09 -25.73
C TYR A 234 9.51 11.63 -27.09
N ARG A 235 9.27 12.54 -28.04
CA ARG A 235 8.89 12.19 -29.42
C ARG A 235 9.98 11.35 -30.10
N THR A 236 11.27 11.73 -29.93
CA THR A 236 12.39 10.98 -30.46
C THR A 236 12.47 9.55 -29.88
N LEU A 237 12.25 9.40 -28.56
CA LEU A 237 12.17 8.09 -27.91
C LEU A 237 11.04 7.24 -28.48
N LEU A 238 9.85 7.80 -28.66
CA LEU A 238 8.70 7.09 -29.24
C LEU A 238 8.91 6.69 -30.71
N GLU A 239 9.70 7.44 -31.46
CA GLU A 239 10.04 7.10 -32.85
C GLU A 239 11.09 5.99 -32.94
N ARG A 240 12.13 6.02 -32.07
CA ARG A 240 13.27 5.12 -32.16
C ARG A 240 13.12 3.83 -31.35
N ALA A 241 12.58 3.93 -30.11
CA ALA A 241 12.48 2.81 -29.19
C ALA A 241 11.17 2.84 -28.38
N PRO A 242 9.98 2.86 -29.02
CA PRO A 242 8.70 2.93 -28.33
C PRO A 242 8.45 1.76 -27.37
N TYR A 243 9.10 0.63 -27.62
CA TYR A 243 9.00 -0.59 -26.80
C TYR A 243 9.62 -0.45 -25.42
N LEU A 244 10.50 0.54 -25.19
CA LEU A 244 11.11 0.78 -23.87
C LEU A 244 10.17 1.50 -22.90
N VAL A 245 9.13 2.18 -23.38
CA VAL A 245 8.28 3.04 -22.56
C VAL A 245 7.21 2.22 -21.86
N ALA A 246 7.33 2.09 -20.55
CA ALA A 246 6.31 1.44 -19.71
C ALA A 246 5.15 2.38 -19.39
N MET A 247 5.45 3.62 -18.99
CA MET A 247 4.48 4.65 -18.59
C MET A 247 5.02 6.04 -18.87
N SER A 248 4.11 7.01 -19.01
CA SER A 248 4.45 8.43 -19.01
C SER A 248 3.38 9.25 -18.31
N VAL A 249 3.79 10.32 -17.64
CA VAL A 249 2.91 11.33 -17.04
C VAL A 249 3.50 12.72 -17.33
N ILE A 250 2.66 13.74 -17.38
CA ILE A 250 3.11 15.12 -17.54
C ILE A 250 3.88 15.53 -16.27
N ASP A 251 5.02 16.21 -16.43
CA ASP A 251 5.85 16.62 -15.28
C ASP A 251 5.23 17.76 -14.46
N LEU A 252 4.39 18.58 -15.07
CA LEU A 252 3.84 19.76 -14.41
C LEU A 252 2.70 19.37 -13.46
N SER A 253 2.98 19.43 -12.16
CA SER A 253 1.96 19.43 -11.11
C SER A 253 1.53 20.85 -10.79
N SER A 254 0.30 21.01 -10.34
CA SER A 254 -0.21 22.27 -9.82
C SER A 254 -0.68 22.12 -8.38
N TYR A 255 -0.38 23.13 -7.57
CA TYR A 255 -0.80 23.23 -6.19
C TYR A 255 -1.71 24.45 -6.03
N ALA A 256 -2.84 24.29 -5.34
CA ALA A 256 -3.76 25.39 -5.11
C ALA A 256 -3.16 26.36 -4.08
N PRO A 257 -3.01 27.67 -4.41
CA PRO A 257 -2.53 28.65 -3.45
C PRO A 257 -3.51 28.76 -2.28
N MET A 258 -2.98 29.06 -1.12
CA MET A 258 -3.76 29.46 0.03
C MET A 258 -4.39 30.83 -0.24
N ASN A 259 -5.70 30.99 0.03
CA ASN A 259 -6.38 32.28 -0.19
C ASN A 259 -5.77 33.37 0.71
N ASP A 260 -5.55 34.56 0.14
CA ASP A 260 -4.92 35.71 0.85
C ASP A 260 -5.89 36.47 1.77
N GLU A 261 -7.20 36.15 1.75
CA GLU A 261 -8.27 36.97 2.35
C GLU A 261 -8.53 36.70 3.86
N GLY A 262 -7.71 35.87 4.54
CA GLY A 262 -7.89 35.60 5.95
C GLY A 262 -7.33 36.74 6.84
N SER A 263 -8.19 37.37 7.65
CA SER A 263 -7.71 38.26 8.72
C SER A 263 -7.04 37.42 9.83
N THR A 264 -5.83 37.85 10.23
CA THR A 264 -5.11 37.26 11.35
C THR A 264 -5.55 37.89 12.68
N SER A 265 -5.57 37.07 13.74
CA SER A 265 -5.75 37.50 15.12
C SER A 265 -4.44 37.26 15.92
N PRO A 266 -4.29 37.91 17.10
CA PRO A 266 -3.13 37.59 17.95
C PRO A 266 -3.06 36.12 18.27
N ALA A 267 -1.88 35.52 18.11
CA ALA A 267 -1.67 34.13 18.52
C ALA A 267 -1.53 34.03 20.04
N ILE A 268 -2.05 32.91 20.60
CA ILE A 268 -1.91 32.59 22.02
C ILE A 268 -0.87 31.47 22.11
N SER A 269 0.05 31.53 23.08
CA SER A 269 1.03 30.47 23.28
C SER A 269 1.44 30.32 24.73
N ASN A 270 1.54 29.09 25.19
CA ASN A 270 2.23 28.71 26.43
C ASN A 270 3.50 27.89 26.13
N LEU A 271 3.96 27.90 24.87
CA LEU A 271 5.12 27.17 24.42
C LEU A 271 6.40 27.69 25.10
N PRO A 272 7.29 26.83 25.64
CA PRO A 272 8.61 27.25 26.08
C PRO A 272 9.37 27.93 24.94
N GLU A 273 10.21 28.95 25.26
CA GLU A 273 10.94 29.70 24.27
C GLU A 273 11.87 28.85 23.39
N TYR A 274 12.46 27.81 23.99
CA TYR A 274 13.35 26.86 23.29
C TYR A 274 12.94 25.44 23.58
N PRO A 275 13.06 24.55 22.57
CA PRO A 275 12.88 23.10 22.78
C PRO A 275 14.05 22.51 23.59
N THR A 276 13.84 21.38 24.19
CA THR A 276 14.87 20.57 24.90
C THR A 276 15.24 19.34 24.09
N ASP A 277 14.58 18.23 24.34
CA ASP A 277 14.83 16.93 23.70
C ASP A 277 13.60 16.35 22.98
N GLU A 278 12.60 17.19 22.70
CA GLU A 278 11.37 16.78 22.03
C GLU A 278 11.68 16.15 20.66
N PRO A 279 10.94 15.09 20.28
CA PRO A 279 11.13 14.42 19.00
C PRO A 279 10.94 15.36 17.79
N ILE A 280 11.65 15.05 16.72
CA ILE A 280 11.58 15.81 15.47
C ILE A 280 10.61 15.15 14.50
N ILE A 281 9.68 15.94 13.95
CA ILE A 281 8.85 15.55 12.80
C ILE A 281 9.38 16.29 11.57
N GLY A 282 9.63 15.57 10.48
CA GLY A 282 10.01 16.17 9.21
C GLY A 282 8.79 16.75 8.49
N VAL A 283 8.93 17.93 7.92
CA VAL A 283 7.89 18.56 7.09
C VAL A 283 8.46 18.85 5.71
N ILE A 284 7.77 18.34 4.69
CA ILE A 284 8.06 18.64 3.28
C ILE A 284 6.86 19.38 2.71
N ASP A 285 7.04 20.68 2.44
CA ASP A 285 5.95 21.60 2.11
C ASP A 285 6.44 22.78 1.26
N THR A 286 5.66 23.86 1.17
CA THR A 286 6.08 25.18 0.72
C THR A 286 6.99 25.82 1.77
N PRO A 287 7.75 26.91 1.47
CA PRO A 287 8.71 27.50 2.39
C PRO A 287 8.13 27.95 3.74
N PHE A 288 8.98 27.94 4.76
CA PHE A 288 8.69 28.48 6.08
C PHE A 288 8.96 30.01 6.11
N GLU A 289 8.17 30.79 6.87
CA GLU A 289 8.26 32.26 6.98
C GLU A 289 9.46 32.68 7.83
N GLU A 290 10.45 33.31 7.19
CA GLU A 290 11.69 33.79 7.84
C GLU A 290 11.65 35.27 8.16
N LYS A 291 10.99 36.07 7.29
CA LYS A 291 11.01 37.52 7.40
C LYS A 291 10.18 38.03 8.57
N TYR A 292 9.07 37.37 8.85
CA TYR A 292 8.20 37.66 9.98
C TYR A 292 8.04 36.37 10.80
N PRO A 293 9.06 36.00 11.61
CA PRO A 293 9.07 34.71 12.28
C PRO A 293 7.93 34.61 13.28
N PRO A 294 7.19 33.48 13.25
CA PRO A 294 6.12 33.22 14.23
C PRO A 294 6.71 32.93 15.62
N TYR A 295 5.88 32.98 16.67
CA TYR A 295 6.32 32.78 18.05
C TYR A 295 7.01 31.42 18.30
N PHE A 296 6.72 30.41 17.48
CA PHE A 296 7.28 29.06 17.58
C PHE A 296 8.52 28.83 16.68
N SER A 297 9.11 29.90 16.10
CA SER A 297 10.23 29.77 15.15
C SER A 297 11.44 29.04 15.73
N ASN A 298 11.71 29.17 17.03
CA ASN A 298 12.81 28.45 17.71
C ASN A 298 12.61 26.92 17.75
N TRP A 299 11.41 26.42 17.47
CA TRP A 299 11.06 25.00 17.41
C TRP A 299 11.18 24.42 16.01
N VAL A 300 11.54 25.26 15.01
CA VAL A 300 11.59 24.87 13.61
C VAL A 300 12.98 25.11 13.03
N ASP A 301 13.66 24.01 12.68
CA ASP A 301 14.83 24.06 11.79
C ASP A 301 14.31 24.02 10.35
N HIS A 302 14.57 25.06 9.56
CA HIS A 302 13.99 25.16 8.22
C HIS A 302 15.06 25.38 7.15
N ARG A 303 14.81 24.85 5.94
CA ARG A 303 15.66 24.98 4.75
C ARG A 303 14.80 25.17 3.51
N SER A 304 15.14 26.18 2.71
CA SER A 304 14.58 26.29 1.37
C SER A 304 15.39 25.43 0.39
N CYS A 305 14.68 24.57 -0.34
CA CYS A 305 15.22 23.74 -1.41
C CYS A 305 14.75 24.21 -2.80
N LEU A 306 14.20 25.41 -2.89
CA LEU A 306 13.73 25.97 -4.15
C LEU A 306 14.93 26.34 -5.05
N PRO A 307 14.77 26.16 -6.38
CA PRO A 307 15.77 26.62 -7.35
C PRO A 307 16.04 28.15 -7.24
N GLU A 308 17.27 28.56 -7.54
CA GLU A 308 17.63 29.97 -7.60
C GLU A 308 16.72 30.73 -8.58
N GLY A 309 16.25 31.89 -8.17
CA GLY A 309 15.36 32.75 -8.97
C GLY A 309 13.86 32.46 -8.79
N ILE A 310 13.46 31.42 -8.07
CA ILE A 310 12.08 31.23 -7.64
C ILE A 310 11.84 32.08 -6.39
N ASN A 311 10.90 33.03 -6.49
CA ASN A 311 10.51 33.91 -5.37
C ASN A 311 9.15 33.43 -4.83
N PRO A 312 9.10 32.86 -3.63
CA PRO A 312 7.83 32.48 -3.00
C PRO A 312 6.93 33.67 -2.73
N THR A 313 5.64 33.49 -2.84
CA THR A 313 4.62 34.48 -2.46
C THR A 313 4.34 34.42 -0.95
N ALA A 314 3.64 35.44 -0.42
CA ALA A 314 3.17 35.40 0.97
C ALA A 314 2.27 34.19 1.27
N GLY A 315 1.49 33.71 0.28
CA GLY A 315 0.67 32.50 0.39
C GLY A 315 1.50 31.23 0.51
N ASP A 316 2.65 31.16 -0.19
CA ASP A 316 3.57 30.01 -0.09
C ASP A 316 4.14 29.91 1.32
N TYR A 317 4.72 31.01 1.84
CA TYR A 317 5.24 31.04 3.22
C TYR A 317 4.18 30.70 4.26
N ARG A 318 2.96 31.19 4.05
CA ARG A 318 1.85 30.95 4.98
C ARG A 318 1.49 29.49 5.10
N HIS A 319 1.39 28.75 3.99
CA HIS A 319 0.96 27.35 4.01
C HIS A 319 1.95 26.47 4.80
N GLY A 320 3.22 26.46 4.44
CA GLY A 320 4.23 25.65 5.13
C GLY A 320 4.39 26.03 6.61
N THR A 321 4.30 27.34 6.93
CA THR A 321 4.35 27.83 8.30
C THR A 321 3.15 27.37 9.12
N CYS A 322 1.93 27.48 8.58
CA CYS A 322 0.71 26.99 9.22
C CYS A 322 0.75 25.49 9.49
N VAL A 323 1.24 24.68 8.54
CA VAL A 323 1.43 23.24 8.74
C VAL A 323 2.37 22.96 9.90
N SER A 324 3.52 23.66 9.96
CA SER A 324 4.48 23.51 11.05
C SER A 324 3.92 23.94 12.39
N SER A 325 3.09 24.99 12.45
CA SER A 325 2.45 25.46 13.68
C SER A 325 1.57 24.41 14.33
N LEU A 326 0.81 23.64 13.52
CA LEU A 326 -0.08 22.57 13.99
C LEU A 326 0.72 21.37 14.54
N ILE A 327 1.94 21.16 14.07
CA ILE A 327 2.83 20.12 14.63
C ILE A 327 3.40 20.60 15.98
N VAL A 328 3.86 21.83 16.05
CA VAL A 328 4.53 22.35 17.26
C VAL A 328 3.56 22.58 18.40
N ASP A 329 2.44 23.28 18.16
CA ASP A 329 1.59 23.82 19.24
C ASP A 329 0.11 23.91 18.84
N VAL A 330 -0.50 22.78 18.46
CA VAL A 330 -1.93 22.75 18.06
C VAL A 330 -2.85 23.14 19.20
N GLN A 331 -2.55 22.73 20.43
CA GLN A 331 -3.43 22.90 21.60
C GLN A 331 -3.63 24.35 22.00
N ALA A 332 -2.65 25.22 21.80
CA ALA A 332 -2.76 26.64 22.18
C ALA A 332 -3.86 27.36 21.40
N GLN A 333 -4.00 27.05 20.10
CA GLN A 333 -5.01 27.70 19.25
C GLN A 333 -6.29 26.89 19.13
N ASN A 334 -6.25 25.58 19.40
CA ASN A 334 -7.36 24.65 19.23
C ASN A 334 -7.51 23.76 20.47
N PRO A 335 -7.99 24.27 21.63
CA PRO A 335 -8.07 23.49 22.86
C PRO A 335 -8.93 22.22 22.73
N SER A 336 -9.92 22.19 21.83
CA SER A 336 -10.74 21.01 21.54
C SER A 336 -10.00 19.92 20.76
N LEU A 337 -8.83 20.23 20.21
CA LEU A 337 -7.95 19.31 19.47
C LEU A 337 -6.66 19.01 20.25
N ASP A 338 -6.63 19.34 21.54
CA ASP A 338 -5.51 18.91 22.41
C ASP A 338 -5.43 17.39 22.42
N ASP A 339 -4.35 16.89 21.85
CA ASP A 339 -4.12 15.47 21.66
C ASP A 339 -3.35 14.81 22.81
N HIS A 340 -2.90 15.60 23.78
CA HIS A 340 -2.04 15.21 24.90
C HIS A 340 -0.71 14.55 24.47
N CYS A 341 -0.27 14.76 23.23
CA CYS A 341 1.02 14.26 22.75
C CYS A 341 2.22 15.13 23.17
N GLY A 342 1.96 16.28 23.79
CA GLY A 342 2.98 17.29 24.12
C GLY A 342 3.43 18.08 22.88
N HIS A 343 4.64 18.60 22.91
CA HIS A 343 5.21 19.39 21.82
C HIS A 343 6.18 18.56 20.99
N PHE A 344 6.39 18.99 19.73
CA PHE A 344 7.35 18.38 18.80
C PHE A 344 8.17 19.46 18.13
N ARG A 345 9.45 19.17 17.89
CA ARG A 345 10.28 19.98 17.00
C ARG A 345 9.94 19.67 15.55
N VAL A 346 10.19 20.61 14.68
CA VAL A 346 10.00 20.46 13.23
C VAL A 346 11.32 20.66 12.51
N ARG A 347 11.63 19.78 11.55
CA ARG A 347 12.62 20.06 10.51
C ARG A 347 11.89 20.23 9.19
N HIS A 348 11.84 21.48 8.73
CA HIS A 348 11.01 21.92 7.62
C HIS A 348 11.84 22.11 6.34
N PHE A 349 11.34 21.56 5.22
CA PHE A 349 11.95 21.67 3.90
C PHE A 349 10.94 22.27 2.93
N GLY A 350 11.23 23.49 2.43
CA GLY A 350 10.45 24.16 1.39
C GLY A 350 10.87 23.67 0.01
N VAL A 351 10.06 22.84 -0.66
CA VAL A 351 10.41 22.18 -1.93
C VAL A 351 9.57 22.65 -3.12
N ALA A 352 8.45 23.33 -2.88
CA ALA A 352 7.50 23.76 -3.91
C ALA A 352 6.90 25.12 -3.59
N THR A 353 6.34 25.78 -4.61
CA THR A 353 5.53 27.00 -4.47
C THR A 353 4.16 26.78 -5.09
N ALA A 354 3.18 27.61 -4.77
CA ALA A 354 1.87 27.58 -5.40
C ALA A 354 1.99 27.81 -6.92
N GLY A 355 1.09 27.19 -7.67
CA GLY A 355 1.10 27.22 -9.12
C GLY A 355 1.69 25.96 -9.73
N LYS A 356 2.28 26.08 -10.92
CA LYS A 356 2.89 24.96 -11.64
C LYS A 356 4.34 24.75 -11.18
N PHE A 357 4.70 23.51 -10.89
CA PHE A 357 6.07 23.13 -10.54
C PHE A 357 6.41 21.77 -11.16
N SER A 358 7.71 21.45 -11.27
CA SER A 358 8.17 20.16 -11.73
C SER A 358 8.04 19.14 -10.62
N SER A 359 7.20 18.13 -10.81
CA SER A 359 7.08 16.96 -9.93
C SER A 359 8.40 16.21 -9.83
N PHE A 360 9.15 16.13 -10.93
CA PHE A 360 10.44 15.43 -10.95
C PHE A 360 11.48 16.14 -10.04
N ALA A 361 11.53 17.48 -10.07
CA ALA A 361 12.41 18.24 -9.19
C ALA A 361 12.05 18.02 -7.71
N VAL A 362 10.75 18.05 -7.37
CA VAL A 362 10.26 17.76 -6.00
C VAL A 362 10.65 16.35 -5.56
N MET A 363 10.49 15.34 -6.42
CA MET A 363 10.91 13.97 -6.11
C MET A 363 12.40 13.87 -5.78
N LYS A 364 13.27 14.52 -6.55
CA LYS A 364 14.73 14.56 -6.29
C LYS A 364 15.05 15.21 -4.94
N HIS A 365 14.33 16.27 -4.59
CA HIS A 365 14.48 16.90 -3.28
C HIS A 365 14.03 15.97 -2.16
N ILE A 366 12.87 15.32 -2.28
CA ILE A 366 12.35 14.37 -1.28
C ILE A 366 13.34 13.23 -1.06
N GLU A 367 13.86 12.60 -2.13
CA GLU A 367 14.83 11.51 -2.03
C GLU A 367 16.06 11.93 -1.24
N ARG A 368 16.66 13.08 -1.57
CA ARG A 368 17.84 13.60 -0.89
C ARG A 368 17.55 13.97 0.57
N ILE A 369 16.44 14.69 0.82
CA ILE A 369 16.05 15.13 2.17
C ILE A 369 15.91 13.94 3.10
N VAL A 370 15.19 12.89 2.70
CA VAL A 370 14.98 11.72 3.54
C VAL A 370 16.28 10.93 3.75
N ALA A 371 17.11 10.81 2.71
CA ALA A 371 18.40 10.14 2.80
C ALA A 371 19.38 10.83 3.75
N GLU A 372 19.39 12.18 3.80
CA GLU A 372 20.26 12.98 4.64
C GLU A 372 19.76 13.15 6.09
N ASN A 373 18.48 12.81 6.38
CA ASN A 373 17.84 13.01 7.68
C ASN A 373 17.25 11.71 8.26
N GLN A 374 18.08 10.68 8.41
CA GLN A 374 17.66 9.35 8.87
C GLN A 374 17.29 9.28 10.37
N ASP A 375 17.58 10.32 11.13
CA ASP A 375 17.13 10.54 12.50
C ASP A 375 15.61 10.78 12.59
N ILE A 376 14.99 11.21 11.49
CA ILE A 376 13.55 11.47 11.43
C ILE A 376 12.79 10.21 10.99
N LYS A 377 11.86 9.75 11.84
CA LYS A 377 11.02 8.57 11.57
C LYS A 377 9.63 8.91 11.07
N VAL A 378 9.15 10.12 11.30
CA VAL A 378 7.81 10.57 10.85
C VAL A 378 7.93 11.80 9.99
N TRP A 379 7.37 11.75 8.80
CA TRP A 379 7.38 12.80 7.81
C TRP A 379 5.97 13.24 7.44
N ASN A 380 5.66 14.51 7.55
CA ASN A 380 4.42 15.10 7.06
C ASN A 380 4.62 15.66 5.66
N ILE A 381 3.73 15.29 4.72
CA ILE A 381 3.68 15.81 3.37
C ILE A 381 2.29 16.38 3.14
N SER A 382 2.18 17.70 3.13
CA SER A 382 0.92 18.40 2.89
C SER A 382 0.84 19.03 1.49
N LEU A 383 1.74 18.64 0.60
CA LEU A 383 1.70 18.96 -0.83
C LEU A 383 0.87 17.90 -1.58
N GLY A 384 0.10 18.33 -2.57
CA GLY A 384 -0.68 17.42 -3.39
C GLY A 384 -1.11 18.02 -4.71
N SER A 385 -1.10 17.21 -5.77
CA SER A 385 -1.51 17.62 -7.10
C SER A 385 -3.01 17.88 -7.20
N MET A 386 -3.39 18.87 -7.99
CA MET A 386 -4.79 19.11 -8.40
C MET A 386 -5.30 18.06 -9.38
N GLU A 387 -4.41 17.37 -10.08
CA GLU A 387 -4.75 16.33 -11.04
C GLU A 387 -5.16 15.03 -10.34
N GLU A 388 -6.09 14.29 -10.94
CA GLU A 388 -6.47 12.96 -10.45
C GLU A 388 -5.40 11.93 -10.78
N VAL A 389 -5.14 11.01 -9.84
CA VAL A 389 -4.23 9.89 -10.08
C VAL A 389 -4.85 8.86 -11.03
N SER A 390 -3.99 8.15 -11.74
CA SER A 390 -4.40 7.05 -12.61
C SER A 390 -5.04 5.90 -11.82
N ARG A 391 -6.09 5.31 -12.36
CA ARG A 391 -6.69 4.09 -11.78
C ARG A 391 -5.94 2.81 -12.18
N ASN A 392 -4.94 2.92 -13.03
CA ASN A 392 -4.18 1.80 -13.60
C ASN A 392 -2.70 1.81 -13.22
N SER A 393 -2.24 2.88 -12.59
CA SER A 393 -0.85 3.02 -12.12
C SER A 393 -0.77 3.98 -10.94
N ILE A 394 0.27 3.82 -10.13
CA ILE A 394 0.63 4.72 -9.04
C ILE A 394 1.43 5.90 -9.60
N SER A 395 1.25 7.09 -9.02
CA SER A 395 2.02 8.28 -9.40
C SER A 395 3.52 8.10 -9.09
N PRO A 396 4.40 8.78 -9.83
CA PRO A 396 5.85 8.71 -9.56
C PRO A 396 6.21 9.14 -8.14
N GLU A 397 5.60 10.20 -7.65
CA GLU A 397 5.82 10.75 -6.31
C GLU A 397 5.42 9.75 -5.23
N ALA A 398 4.23 9.14 -5.34
CA ALA A 398 3.76 8.13 -4.41
C ALA A 398 4.65 6.88 -4.41
N ALA A 399 5.10 6.45 -5.58
CA ALA A 399 6.02 5.31 -5.71
C ALA A 399 7.38 5.59 -5.05
N LEU A 400 7.87 6.83 -5.15
CA LEU A 400 9.07 7.25 -4.43
C LEU A 400 8.87 7.19 -2.91
N LEU A 401 7.75 7.71 -2.39
CA LEU A 401 7.44 7.64 -0.96
C LEU A 401 7.39 6.20 -0.47
N ASP A 402 6.71 5.32 -1.18
CA ASP A 402 6.60 3.89 -0.83
C ASP A 402 7.97 3.21 -0.75
N LYS A 403 8.87 3.54 -1.68
CA LYS A 403 10.25 3.05 -1.70
C LYS A 403 11.08 3.60 -0.53
N LEU A 404 11.04 4.91 -0.30
CA LEU A 404 11.79 5.55 0.78
C LEU A 404 11.34 5.07 2.14
N GLN A 405 10.02 4.88 2.34
CA GLN A 405 9.45 4.36 3.57
C GLN A 405 10.01 2.97 3.91
N GLN A 406 10.08 2.08 2.93
CA GLN A 406 10.67 0.75 3.11
C GLN A 406 12.19 0.82 3.34
N LYS A 407 12.89 1.65 2.56
CA LYS A 407 14.36 1.73 2.58
C LYS A 407 14.90 2.31 3.88
N TYR A 408 14.27 3.35 4.41
CA TYR A 408 14.76 4.12 5.56
C TYR A 408 13.97 3.85 6.86
N ASP A 409 13.00 2.97 6.82
CA ASP A 409 12.15 2.63 7.97
C ASP A 409 11.51 3.89 8.59
N VAL A 410 10.80 4.63 7.76
CA VAL A 410 10.09 5.86 8.12
C VAL A 410 8.59 5.72 7.85
N LEU A 411 7.78 6.60 8.40
CA LEU A 411 6.35 6.70 8.12
C LEU A 411 6.03 8.07 7.51
N PHE A 412 5.54 8.08 6.28
CA PHE A 412 4.99 9.28 5.68
C PHE A 412 3.52 9.43 6.06
N VAL A 413 3.14 10.62 6.52
CA VAL A 413 1.75 11.04 6.72
C VAL A 413 1.42 12.05 5.63
N VAL A 414 0.49 11.70 4.75
CA VAL A 414 0.21 12.43 3.51
C VAL A 414 -1.21 12.96 3.51
N ALA A 415 -1.37 14.23 3.14
CA ALA A 415 -2.68 14.86 2.98
C ALA A 415 -3.46 14.25 1.79
N GLY A 416 -4.75 13.99 1.96
CA GLY A 416 -5.63 13.31 0.99
C GLY A 416 -6.03 14.15 -0.23
N THR A 417 -5.45 15.33 -0.39
CA THR A 417 -5.71 16.33 -1.45
C THR A 417 -7.12 16.94 -1.42
N ASN A 418 -7.25 18.12 -1.99
CA ASN A 418 -8.49 18.89 -1.99
C ASN A 418 -9.09 18.96 -3.40
N GLN A 419 -10.43 18.99 -3.49
CA GLN A 419 -11.18 19.18 -4.73
C GLN A 419 -11.77 20.59 -4.79
N GLU A 420 -11.99 21.07 -6.01
CA GLU A 420 -12.81 22.25 -6.23
C GLU A 420 -14.29 21.96 -5.89
N LYS A 421 -14.98 22.96 -5.39
CA LYS A 421 -16.38 22.86 -5.01
C LYS A 421 -17.23 22.35 -6.19
N GLY A 422 -17.99 21.29 -5.95
CA GLY A 422 -18.93 20.72 -6.94
C GLY A 422 -18.31 19.77 -7.96
N LYS A 423 -16.99 19.46 -7.85
CA LYS A 423 -16.31 18.48 -8.71
C LYS A 423 -15.76 17.34 -7.87
N PRO A 424 -16.57 16.31 -7.53
CA PRO A 424 -16.07 15.16 -6.79
C PRO A 424 -15.02 14.43 -7.63
N THR A 425 -13.80 14.39 -7.11
CA THR A 425 -12.64 13.84 -7.80
C THR A 425 -11.96 12.76 -6.99
N TYR A 426 -11.21 11.90 -7.67
CA TYR A 426 -10.34 10.93 -7.01
C TYR A 426 -9.12 11.63 -6.42
N LEU A 427 -8.43 10.95 -5.49
CA LEU A 427 -7.21 11.45 -4.86
C LEU A 427 -6.21 11.94 -5.90
N GLY A 428 -5.42 12.94 -5.53
CA GLY A 428 -4.28 13.45 -6.31
C GLY A 428 -2.95 12.89 -5.79
N SER A 429 -1.89 12.99 -6.59
CA SER A 429 -0.52 12.65 -6.16
C SER A 429 -0.07 13.54 -4.98
N PRO A 430 0.67 13.02 -3.99
CA PRO A 430 1.10 11.64 -3.77
C PRO A 430 0.17 10.83 -2.83
N ALA A 431 -1.10 11.23 -2.68
CA ALA A 431 -2.04 10.56 -1.79
C ALA A 431 -2.46 9.16 -2.29
N ASP A 432 -1.94 8.70 -3.42
CA ASP A 432 -2.06 7.34 -3.92
C ASP A 432 -0.94 6.41 -3.44
N SER A 433 -0.03 6.87 -2.58
CA SER A 433 0.98 6.02 -1.93
C SER A 433 0.31 4.92 -1.11
N ILE A 434 0.74 3.69 -1.31
CA ILE A 434 0.17 2.50 -0.64
C ILE A 434 0.71 2.38 0.79
N ASN A 435 2.02 2.62 0.99
CA ASN A 435 2.65 2.46 2.30
C ASN A 435 2.40 3.64 3.23
N ALA A 436 2.30 4.87 2.71
CA ALA A 436 2.03 6.05 3.51
C ALA A 436 0.69 5.98 4.26
N LEU A 437 0.57 6.74 5.32
CA LEU A 437 -0.66 6.99 6.05
C LEU A 437 -1.37 8.21 5.45
N VAL A 438 -2.37 7.98 4.61
CA VAL A 438 -3.10 9.04 3.89
C VAL A 438 -4.28 9.50 4.72
N VAL A 439 -4.37 10.82 4.93
CA VAL A 439 -5.33 11.45 5.85
C VAL A 439 -6.24 12.41 5.11
N ASN A 440 -7.54 12.14 5.13
CA ASN A 440 -8.59 13.05 4.68
C ASN A 440 -9.09 13.96 5.82
N ALA A 441 -9.90 14.95 5.46
CA ALA A 441 -10.45 15.90 6.41
C ALA A 441 -11.91 15.63 6.73
N VAL A 442 -12.28 15.88 8.01
CA VAL A 442 -13.65 15.93 8.49
C VAL A 442 -13.93 17.26 9.16
N ASN A 443 -15.22 17.63 9.23
CA ASN A 443 -15.73 18.72 10.04
C ASN A 443 -15.94 18.28 11.50
N ARG A 444 -16.35 19.19 12.40
CA ARG A 444 -16.60 18.88 13.82
C ARG A 444 -17.79 17.95 14.06
N ASN A 445 -18.65 17.75 13.08
CA ASN A 445 -19.76 16.77 13.13
C ASN A 445 -19.31 15.35 12.73
N ASN A 446 -18.02 15.15 12.49
CA ASN A 446 -17.45 13.89 11.98
C ASN A 446 -17.94 13.51 10.57
N GLU A 447 -18.35 14.47 9.77
CA GLU A 447 -18.72 14.27 8.38
C GLU A 447 -17.51 14.58 7.47
N PRO A 448 -17.37 13.90 6.33
CA PRO A 448 -16.33 14.25 5.37
C PRO A 448 -16.41 15.72 4.97
N ALA A 449 -15.31 16.46 5.08
CA ALA A 449 -15.26 17.84 4.66
C ALA A 449 -15.60 17.98 3.17
N THR A 450 -16.27 19.08 2.79
CA THR A 450 -16.85 19.27 1.45
C THR A 450 -15.81 19.26 0.32
N TYR A 451 -14.59 19.56 0.65
CA TYR A 451 -13.44 19.61 -0.28
C TYR A 451 -12.63 18.29 -0.35
N THR A 452 -12.94 17.28 0.45
CA THR A 452 -12.17 16.03 0.42
C THR A 452 -12.39 15.24 -0.84
N ARG A 453 -11.31 14.71 -1.39
CA ARG A 453 -11.32 13.75 -2.50
C ARG A 453 -11.57 12.32 -2.00
N ARG A 454 -11.77 11.40 -2.91
CA ARG A 454 -12.13 10.01 -2.58
C ARG A 454 -11.21 8.99 -3.23
N GLY A 455 -11.11 7.81 -2.61
CA GLY A 455 -10.56 6.60 -3.21
C GLY A 455 -11.58 5.81 -4.04
N PRO A 456 -11.30 4.55 -4.35
CA PRO A 456 -10.07 3.81 -4.05
C PRO A 456 -8.91 4.13 -5.00
N VAL A 457 -7.70 3.72 -4.63
CA VAL A 457 -6.52 3.77 -5.48
C VAL A 457 -6.37 2.43 -6.22
N LEU A 458 -5.90 2.43 -7.46
CA LEU A 458 -5.80 1.23 -8.33
C LEU A 458 -7.12 0.42 -8.38
N SER A 459 -8.25 1.06 -8.18
CA SER A 459 -9.60 0.48 -8.14
C SER A 459 -9.91 -0.47 -6.97
N PHE A 460 -9.00 -0.75 -6.06
CA PHE A 460 -9.23 -1.71 -4.98
C PHE A 460 -8.47 -1.44 -3.66
N HIS A 461 -7.35 -0.68 -3.66
CA HIS A 461 -6.69 -0.26 -2.44
C HIS A 461 -7.49 0.83 -1.73
N HIS A 462 -7.75 0.64 -0.45
CA HIS A 462 -8.41 1.68 0.33
C HIS A 462 -7.48 2.83 0.63
N LYS A 463 -7.83 3.97 0.12
CA LYS A 463 -7.28 5.28 0.45
C LYS A 463 -8.44 6.29 0.42
N PRO A 464 -8.44 7.27 1.30
CA PRO A 464 -7.47 7.50 2.39
C PRO A 464 -7.45 6.34 3.39
N ASP A 465 -6.41 6.26 4.24
CA ASP A 465 -6.40 5.31 5.37
C ASP A 465 -7.32 5.79 6.50
N LEU A 466 -7.28 7.09 6.79
CA LEU A 466 -7.92 7.72 7.94
C LEU A 466 -8.52 9.08 7.57
N ALA A 467 -9.36 9.59 8.46
CA ALA A 467 -9.81 10.97 8.43
C ALA A 467 -9.58 11.65 9.79
N TYR A 468 -9.37 12.98 9.74
CA TYR A 468 -9.21 13.79 10.93
C TYR A 468 -9.68 15.24 10.68
N TYR A 469 -9.73 16.07 11.74
CA TYR A 469 -10.22 17.43 11.65
C TYR A 469 -9.31 18.29 10.77
N GLY A 470 -9.84 18.86 9.69
CA GLY A 470 -9.13 19.72 8.74
C GLY A 470 -9.81 21.07 8.55
N GLY A 471 -10.86 21.33 9.31
CA GLY A 471 -11.69 22.53 9.22
C GLY A 471 -12.68 22.52 8.06
N GLU A 472 -13.61 23.47 8.11
CA GLU A 472 -14.56 23.83 7.05
C GLU A 472 -14.62 25.36 6.93
N SER A 473 -15.16 25.88 5.84
CA SER A 473 -15.22 27.34 5.62
C SER A 473 -15.96 28.11 6.71
N ASN A 474 -16.94 27.47 7.34
CA ASN A 474 -17.72 28.02 8.44
C ASN A 474 -17.21 27.64 9.85
N ASP A 475 -16.24 26.74 9.93
CA ASP A 475 -15.62 26.24 11.17
C ASP A 475 -14.18 25.83 10.90
N PRO A 476 -13.28 26.79 10.61
CA PRO A 476 -11.89 26.52 10.27
C PRO A 476 -11.10 26.01 11.48
N ILE A 477 -10.02 25.29 11.22
CA ILE A 477 -8.98 25.03 12.20
C ILE A 477 -8.08 26.29 12.32
N THR A 478 -7.64 26.61 13.52
CA THR A 478 -6.74 27.75 13.72
C THR A 478 -5.29 27.27 13.63
N ALA A 479 -4.55 27.75 12.63
CA ALA A 479 -3.10 27.60 12.51
C ALA A 479 -2.40 28.94 12.78
N CYS A 480 -1.07 28.96 12.86
CA CYS A 480 -0.32 30.18 13.04
C CYS A 480 0.69 30.41 11.91
N CYS A 481 0.84 31.69 11.54
CA CYS A 481 1.86 32.17 10.61
C CYS A 481 2.55 33.40 11.19
N GLY A 482 3.47 34.00 10.46
CA GLY A 482 4.24 35.17 10.93
C GLY A 482 3.38 36.38 11.33
N THR A 483 2.17 36.51 10.82
CA THR A 483 1.24 37.62 11.14
C THR A 483 0.26 37.28 12.28
N GLY A 484 0.30 36.09 12.84
CA GLY A 484 -0.58 35.62 13.93
C GLY A 484 -1.39 34.39 13.63
N ALA A 485 -2.48 34.18 14.36
CA ALA A 485 -3.40 33.08 14.18
C ALA A 485 -4.23 33.23 12.89
N TYR A 486 -4.34 32.17 12.10
CA TYR A 486 -4.95 32.17 10.77
C TYR A 486 -5.99 31.04 10.65
N PRO A 487 -7.20 31.32 10.14
CA PRO A 487 -8.22 30.30 9.91
C PRO A 487 -7.84 29.44 8.70
N ALA A 488 -7.56 28.15 8.92
CA ALA A 488 -7.09 27.22 7.90
C ALA A 488 -8.14 26.15 7.60
N VAL A 489 -8.24 25.75 6.33
CA VAL A 489 -9.18 24.73 5.83
C VAL A 489 -8.47 23.88 4.77
N GLY A 490 -8.44 22.56 4.97
CA GLY A 490 -7.83 21.65 4.01
C GLY A 490 -7.32 20.34 4.63
N THR A 491 -7.17 19.31 3.81
CA THR A 491 -6.52 18.05 4.21
C THR A 491 -5.08 18.27 4.66
N SER A 492 -4.42 19.32 4.15
CA SER A 492 -3.08 19.76 4.55
C SER A 492 -2.96 20.11 6.04
N PHE A 493 -4.08 20.40 6.70
CA PHE A 493 -4.14 20.74 8.12
C PHE A 493 -4.64 19.59 9.00
N ALA A 494 -5.20 18.54 8.39
CA ALA A 494 -5.54 17.28 9.08
C ALA A 494 -4.31 16.36 9.23
N ALA A 495 -3.48 16.25 8.19
CA ALA A 495 -2.31 15.38 8.16
C ALA A 495 -1.30 15.67 9.29
N PRO A 496 -0.89 16.91 9.58
CA PRO A 496 0.07 17.21 10.65
C PRO A 496 -0.42 16.76 12.03
N LEU A 497 -1.72 16.76 12.29
CA LEU A 497 -2.28 16.32 13.56
C LEU A 497 -2.19 14.78 13.73
N ILE A 498 -2.29 14.04 12.65
CA ILE A 498 -2.03 12.59 12.65
C ILE A 498 -0.53 12.31 12.72
N ALA A 499 0.32 13.15 12.11
CA ALA A 499 1.76 13.03 12.22
C ALA A 499 2.25 13.15 13.67
N ARG A 500 1.66 14.05 14.48
CA ARG A 500 1.91 14.17 15.93
C ARG A 500 1.62 12.85 16.66
N LYS A 501 0.44 12.25 16.42
CA LYS A 501 0.05 10.97 17.03
C LYS A 501 0.96 9.82 16.61
N ALA A 502 1.30 9.75 15.32
CA ALA A 502 2.25 8.76 14.80
C ALA A 502 3.64 8.94 15.44
N ALA A 503 4.12 10.18 15.59
CA ALA A 503 5.39 10.49 16.23
C ALA A 503 5.37 10.09 17.71
N TYR A 504 4.29 10.38 18.44
CA TYR A 504 4.15 9.94 19.83
C TYR A 504 4.27 8.41 19.94
N LEU A 505 3.54 7.66 19.10
CA LEU A 505 3.55 6.20 19.11
C LEU A 505 4.94 5.64 18.75
N ILE A 506 5.66 6.26 17.83
CA ILE A 506 6.96 5.77 17.36
C ILE A 506 8.09 6.19 18.33
N TYR A 507 8.15 7.47 18.72
CA TYR A 507 9.27 7.99 19.52
C TYR A 507 9.10 7.79 21.03
N LYS A 508 7.88 8.01 21.56
CA LYS A 508 7.60 7.90 23.02
C LYS A 508 7.22 6.47 23.41
N MET A 509 6.42 5.78 22.59
CA MET A 509 5.97 4.41 22.89
C MET A 509 6.84 3.33 22.23
N HIS A 510 7.86 3.70 21.47
CA HIS A 510 8.81 2.80 20.79
C HIS A 510 8.14 1.73 19.92
N LEU A 511 7.05 2.11 19.22
CA LEU A 511 6.40 1.23 18.27
C LEU A 511 7.09 1.27 16.90
N SER A 512 7.06 0.15 16.17
CA SER A 512 7.45 0.16 14.75
C SER A 512 6.45 0.95 13.91
N CYS A 513 6.86 1.42 12.74
CA CYS A 513 5.99 2.15 11.82
C CYS A 513 4.74 1.35 11.44
N GLU A 514 4.87 0.03 11.23
CA GLU A 514 3.77 -0.87 10.91
C GLU A 514 2.76 -0.95 12.07
N LEU A 515 3.27 -1.06 13.30
CA LEU A 515 2.43 -1.18 14.49
C LEU A 515 1.74 0.14 14.83
N ALA A 516 2.43 1.28 14.69
CA ALA A 516 1.85 2.61 14.85
C ALA A 516 0.71 2.85 13.85
N LYS A 517 0.92 2.50 12.55
CA LYS A 517 -0.14 2.56 11.52
C LYS A 517 -1.31 1.64 11.87
N ALA A 518 -1.06 0.40 12.29
CA ALA A 518 -2.11 -0.55 12.66
C ALA A 518 -2.95 -0.05 13.85
N LEU A 519 -2.29 0.54 14.86
CA LEU A 519 -2.97 1.05 16.05
C LEU A 519 -3.82 2.29 15.75
N LEU A 520 -3.32 3.21 14.94
CA LEU A 520 -4.11 4.38 14.49
C LEU A 520 -5.35 3.96 13.70
N ILE A 521 -5.22 2.97 12.81
CA ILE A 521 -6.34 2.41 12.05
C ILE A 521 -7.31 1.69 12.97
N ASP A 522 -6.85 0.83 13.87
CA ASP A 522 -7.74 0.12 14.80
C ASP A 522 -8.50 1.08 15.72
N ALA A 523 -7.82 2.13 16.21
CA ALA A 523 -8.44 3.15 17.06
C ALA A 523 -9.47 4.02 16.31
N ALA A 524 -9.30 4.22 15.00
CA ALA A 524 -10.27 4.93 14.17
C ALA A 524 -11.48 4.09 13.81
N CYS A 525 -11.35 2.75 13.80
CA CYS A 525 -12.45 1.86 13.45
C CYS A 525 -13.55 1.84 14.50
N ALA A 526 -14.78 2.11 14.10
CA ALA A 526 -15.95 1.75 14.87
C ALA A 526 -16.26 0.25 14.73
N TRP A 527 -17.14 -0.29 15.59
CA TRP A 527 -17.68 -1.66 15.46
C TRP A 527 -18.66 -1.82 14.30
N THR A 528 -19.12 -0.72 13.72
CA THR A 528 -19.91 -0.66 12.49
C THR A 528 -19.06 -0.11 11.35
N LYS A 529 -19.23 -0.66 10.17
CA LYS A 529 -18.50 -0.19 8.99
C LYS A 529 -18.88 1.27 8.69
N PRO A 530 -17.92 2.16 8.39
CA PRO A 530 -18.20 3.53 7.95
C PRO A 530 -19.10 3.53 6.72
N GLU A 531 -20.06 4.45 6.65
CA GLU A 531 -20.96 4.59 5.49
C GLU A 531 -20.19 5.05 4.23
N ASP A 532 -19.18 5.90 4.40
CA ASP A 532 -18.37 6.48 3.30
C ASP A 532 -16.87 6.16 3.48
N MET A 533 -16.52 4.90 3.26
CA MET A 533 -15.11 4.47 3.34
C MET A 533 -14.21 5.12 2.28
N ASP A 534 -14.76 5.55 1.15
CA ASP A 534 -13.98 6.16 0.07
C ASP A 534 -13.47 7.56 0.45
N ARG A 535 -14.13 8.25 1.41
CA ARG A 535 -13.69 9.55 1.94
C ARG A 535 -13.16 9.48 3.37
N LEU A 536 -13.65 8.56 4.21
CA LEU A 536 -13.27 8.46 5.62
C LEU A 536 -12.18 7.41 5.89
N GLY A 537 -11.86 6.57 4.91
CA GLY A 537 -10.98 5.44 5.13
C GLY A 537 -11.56 4.46 6.15
N TYR A 538 -10.74 4.04 7.09
CA TYR A 538 -11.16 3.16 8.19
C TYR A 538 -11.94 3.89 9.28
N GLY A 539 -11.92 5.23 9.29
CA GLY A 539 -12.66 6.05 10.24
C GLY A 539 -11.88 7.27 10.72
N ILE A 540 -12.37 7.86 11.81
CA ILE A 540 -11.84 9.08 12.40
C ILE A 540 -11.04 8.74 13.65
N VAL A 541 -9.78 9.19 13.69
CA VAL A 541 -8.89 8.96 14.82
C VAL A 541 -9.36 9.78 16.04
N PRO A 542 -9.39 9.20 17.26
CA PRO A 542 -9.69 9.94 18.48
C PRO A 542 -8.73 11.12 18.70
N VAL A 543 -9.25 12.20 19.32
CA VAL A 543 -8.44 13.40 19.58
C VAL A 543 -7.33 13.09 20.57
N GLN A 544 -7.63 12.57 21.73
CA GLN A 544 -6.67 12.30 22.81
C GLN A 544 -5.93 10.99 22.60
N ILE A 545 -4.62 11.01 22.82
CA ILE A 545 -3.75 9.83 22.64
C ILE A 545 -4.13 8.68 23.58
N GLU A 546 -4.67 9.00 24.77
CA GLU A 546 -5.13 8.00 25.73
C GLU A 546 -6.23 7.12 25.15
N LYS A 547 -7.13 7.68 24.33
CA LYS A 547 -8.21 6.92 23.67
C LYS A 547 -7.69 5.97 22.59
N ILE A 548 -6.44 6.17 22.15
CA ILE A 548 -5.74 5.25 21.25
C ILE A 548 -5.06 4.15 22.05
N LEU A 549 -4.47 4.48 23.20
CA LEU A 549 -3.69 3.58 24.06
C LEU A 549 -4.54 2.85 25.12
N GLU A 550 -5.73 3.34 25.41
CA GLU A 550 -6.64 2.74 26.38
C GLU A 550 -7.99 2.39 25.72
N THR A 551 -8.69 1.44 26.33
CA THR A 551 -10.03 1.03 25.92
C THR A 551 -11.00 1.08 27.09
N SER A 552 -12.31 0.96 26.82
CA SER A 552 -13.32 0.80 27.87
C SER A 552 -13.07 -0.47 28.69
N ASN A 553 -13.65 -0.55 29.89
CA ASN A 553 -13.46 -1.69 30.80
C ASN A 553 -13.94 -3.03 30.25
N ASP A 554 -14.84 -3.01 29.29
CA ASP A 554 -15.38 -4.18 28.60
C ASP A 554 -14.61 -4.55 27.32
N GLU A 555 -13.51 -3.84 27.03
CA GLU A 555 -12.64 -4.12 25.89
C GLU A 555 -11.22 -4.52 26.34
N ILE A 556 -10.63 -5.41 25.59
CA ILE A 556 -9.22 -5.80 25.67
C ILE A 556 -8.58 -5.48 24.34
N ARG A 557 -7.58 -4.61 24.34
CA ARG A 557 -6.75 -4.34 23.16
C ARG A 557 -5.35 -4.86 23.38
N PHE A 558 -4.87 -5.67 22.46
CA PHE A 558 -3.49 -6.13 22.49
C PHE A 558 -2.84 -6.03 21.13
N MET A 559 -1.52 -5.92 21.13
CA MET A 559 -0.71 -5.80 19.93
C MET A 559 0.44 -6.79 19.93
N LEU A 560 0.88 -7.16 18.73
CA LEU A 560 2.06 -7.96 18.48
C LEU A 560 2.70 -7.55 17.16
N SER A 561 3.99 -7.77 17.05
CA SER A 561 4.75 -7.56 15.82
C SER A 561 5.57 -8.78 15.49
N GLY A 562 5.99 -8.91 14.25
CA GLY A 562 6.81 -10.02 13.81
C GLY A 562 7.35 -9.83 12.41
N VAL A 563 8.02 -10.88 11.94
CA VAL A 563 8.61 -10.93 10.60
C VAL A 563 8.15 -12.21 9.92
N ALA A 564 7.53 -12.07 8.74
CA ALA A 564 7.04 -13.19 7.95
C ALA A 564 8.00 -13.52 6.80
N THR A 565 8.33 -14.81 6.62
CA THR A 565 9.11 -15.33 5.50
C THR A 565 8.24 -16.18 4.58
N GLU A 566 8.64 -16.35 3.31
CA GLU A 566 7.85 -17.11 2.34
C GLU A 566 7.78 -18.61 2.70
N ARG A 567 6.63 -19.21 2.47
CA ARG A 567 6.30 -20.63 2.72
C ARG A 567 6.16 -21.04 4.19
N GLU A 568 6.22 -20.12 5.12
CA GLU A 568 5.93 -20.39 6.51
C GLU A 568 4.59 -19.75 6.89
N ASN A 569 3.76 -20.51 7.62
CA ASN A 569 2.56 -19.99 8.24
C ASN A 569 2.91 -19.68 9.69
N TYR A 570 2.71 -18.45 10.11
CA TYR A 570 2.92 -18.04 11.50
C TYR A 570 1.63 -18.25 12.26
N ASN A 571 1.63 -19.17 13.21
CA ASN A 571 0.49 -19.46 14.05
C ASN A 571 0.71 -18.93 15.46
N PHE A 572 -0.29 -18.22 15.98
CA PHE A 572 -0.34 -17.67 17.32
C PHE A 572 -1.60 -18.18 18.02
N HIS A 573 -1.49 -18.51 19.30
CA HIS A 573 -2.64 -18.96 20.08
C HIS A 573 -2.92 -17.99 21.21
N PHE A 574 -4.21 -17.68 21.44
CA PHE A 574 -4.66 -16.72 22.44
C PHE A 574 -5.77 -17.32 23.30
N PRO A 575 -5.63 -17.24 24.64
CA PRO A 575 -6.63 -17.72 25.58
C PRO A 575 -7.71 -16.65 25.82
N ILE A 576 -8.57 -16.41 24.83
CA ILE A 576 -9.64 -15.42 24.98
C ILE A 576 -10.57 -15.86 26.12
N PRO A 577 -10.89 -14.97 27.09
CA PRO A 577 -11.65 -15.32 28.26
C PRO A 577 -13.03 -15.90 27.93
N VAL A 578 -13.35 -17.05 28.50
CA VAL A 578 -14.65 -17.75 28.35
C VAL A 578 -15.57 -17.45 29.52
N SER A 579 -16.90 -17.56 29.30
CA SER A 579 -17.91 -17.51 30.34
C SER A 579 -18.79 -18.76 30.21
N GLY A 580 -18.60 -19.74 31.12
CA GLY A 580 -19.18 -21.07 31.01
C GLY A 580 -18.74 -21.78 29.73
N THR A 581 -19.66 -22.10 28.85
CA THR A 581 -19.42 -22.83 27.58
C THR A 581 -19.38 -21.91 26.36
N SER A 582 -19.25 -20.59 26.54
CA SER A 582 -19.28 -19.62 25.45
C SER A 582 -18.24 -18.53 25.58
N TYR A 583 -17.85 -17.96 24.44
CA TYR A 583 -17.13 -16.67 24.36
C TYR A 583 -18.14 -15.55 24.28
N PRO A 584 -18.30 -14.72 25.34
CA PRO A 584 -19.22 -13.59 25.32
C PRO A 584 -18.56 -12.37 24.64
N SER A 585 -17.96 -12.54 23.47
CA SER A 585 -17.13 -11.49 22.87
C SER A 585 -17.29 -11.42 21.36
N VAL A 586 -17.19 -10.21 20.82
CA VAL A 586 -16.88 -9.92 19.42
C VAL A 586 -15.43 -9.42 19.31
N ALA A 587 -14.84 -9.55 18.15
CA ALA A 587 -13.44 -9.21 17.97
C ALA A 587 -13.20 -8.57 16.62
N ARG A 588 -12.11 -7.79 16.52
CA ARG A 588 -11.53 -7.29 15.29
C ARG A 588 -10.01 -7.43 15.35
N ALA A 589 -9.38 -7.53 14.19
CA ALA A 589 -7.93 -7.55 14.06
C ALA A 589 -7.51 -6.70 12.86
N THR A 590 -6.49 -5.87 13.08
CA THR A 590 -5.91 -4.97 12.07
C THR A 590 -4.44 -5.31 11.93
N LEU A 591 -4.03 -5.75 10.73
CA LEU A 591 -2.65 -6.02 10.36
C LEU A 591 -2.18 -4.99 9.35
N CYS A 592 -1.01 -4.40 9.60
CA CYS A 592 -0.32 -3.53 8.66
C CYS A 592 1.09 -4.03 8.37
N TYR A 593 1.52 -3.85 7.13
CA TYR A 593 2.88 -4.12 6.67
C TYR A 593 3.22 -3.21 5.49
N PHE A 594 4.50 -3.05 5.18
CA PHE A 594 4.96 -2.22 4.07
C PHE A 594 5.62 -3.11 3.01
N PRO A 595 4.85 -3.57 2.00
CA PRO A 595 5.38 -4.40 0.94
C PRO A 595 6.37 -3.63 0.08
N LYS A 596 7.28 -4.35 -0.56
CA LYS A 596 8.04 -3.82 -1.68
C LYS A 596 7.07 -3.49 -2.82
N CYS A 597 7.28 -2.32 -3.42
CA CYS A 597 6.43 -1.77 -4.47
C CYS A 597 7.24 -1.52 -5.73
N ASN A 598 6.64 -1.75 -6.90
CA ASN A 598 7.27 -1.44 -8.19
C ASN A 598 6.23 -0.77 -9.12
N ARG A 599 6.50 0.49 -9.49
CA ARG A 599 5.61 1.29 -10.32
C ARG A 599 5.37 0.66 -11.69
N ASN A 600 6.36 0.02 -12.30
CA ASN A 600 6.22 -0.66 -13.59
C ASN A 600 5.16 -1.76 -13.57
N GLN A 601 4.92 -2.36 -12.41
CA GLN A 601 3.90 -3.40 -12.24
C GLN A 601 2.47 -2.84 -12.21
N GLY A 602 2.28 -1.53 -12.34
CA GLY A 602 0.95 -0.90 -12.49
C GLY A 602 -0.05 -1.40 -11.45
N VAL A 603 -1.08 -2.11 -11.91
CA VAL A 603 -2.12 -2.68 -11.03
C VAL A 603 -1.65 -3.83 -10.14
N ASP A 604 -0.49 -4.39 -10.40
CA ASP A 604 0.18 -5.39 -9.58
C ASP A 604 1.30 -4.78 -8.72
N TYR A 605 1.14 -3.54 -8.35
CA TYR A 605 2.11 -2.65 -7.73
C TYR A 605 2.82 -3.20 -6.49
N THR A 606 2.08 -3.86 -5.59
CA THR A 606 2.64 -4.45 -4.38
C THR A 606 3.14 -5.86 -4.64
N ASP A 607 4.36 -6.19 -4.23
CA ASP A 607 4.96 -7.51 -4.42
C ASP A 607 4.42 -8.56 -3.44
N THR A 608 4.13 -8.16 -2.21
CA THR A 608 3.88 -9.07 -1.09
C THR A 608 2.43 -9.04 -0.62
N GLU A 609 1.91 -10.20 -0.28
CA GLU A 609 0.64 -10.43 0.41
C GLU A 609 0.90 -11.07 1.77
N LEU A 610 0.31 -10.52 2.83
CA LEU A 610 0.16 -11.18 4.11
C LEU A 610 -1.33 -11.48 4.34
N ASP A 611 -1.72 -12.75 4.24
CA ASP A 611 -3.06 -13.21 4.60
C ASP A 611 -3.21 -13.24 6.12
N LEU A 612 -4.28 -12.65 6.65
CA LEU A 612 -4.60 -12.65 8.08
C LEU A 612 -5.84 -13.49 8.35
N HIS A 613 -5.68 -14.56 9.14
CA HIS A 613 -6.80 -15.32 9.70
C HIS A 613 -6.78 -15.21 11.23
N PHE A 614 -7.88 -14.85 11.83
CA PHE A 614 -8.04 -14.74 13.28
C PHE A 614 -9.42 -15.23 13.70
N GLY A 615 -9.48 -16.09 14.71
CA GLY A 615 -10.73 -16.66 15.21
C GLY A 615 -10.55 -17.88 16.10
N ARG A 616 -11.66 -18.54 16.42
CA ARG A 616 -11.68 -19.72 17.28
C ARG A 616 -11.01 -20.92 16.63
N ILE A 617 -10.28 -21.71 17.40
CA ILE A 617 -9.74 -23.00 16.93
C ILE A 617 -10.85 -24.04 17.00
N GLY A 618 -11.20 -24.63 15.85
CA GLY A 618 -12.22 -25.69 15.74
C GLY A 618 -11.73 -27.02 16.28
N ASN A 619 -12.63 -28.01 16.39
CA ASN A 619 -12.27 -29.39 16.78
C ASN A 619 -11.35 -30.08 15.76
N ASP A 620 -11.32 -29.58 14.54
CA ASP A 620 -10.43 -30.00 13.46
C ASP A 620 -9.03 -29.36 13.52
N GLY A 621 -8.78 -28.53 14.54
CA GLY A 621 -7.54 -27.75 14.68
C GLY A 621 -7.43 -26.56 13.75
N LEU A 622 -8.43 -26.28 12.91
CA LEU A 622 -8.40 -25.17 11.98
C LEU A 622 -8.99 -23.90 12.60
N ILE A 623 -8.47 -22.75 12.20
CA ILE A 623 -8.99 -21.45 12.63
C ILE A 623 -10.33 -21.20 11.93
N LYS A 624 -11.39 -21.04 12.71
CA LYS A 624 -12.67 -20.51 12.26
C LYS A 624 -12.59 -18.98 12.28
N SER A 625 -12.04 -18.43 11.19
CA SER A 625 -11.79 -16.99 11.07
C SER A 625 -13.07 -16.16 11.22
N LEU A 626 -12.94 -14.94 11.76
CA LEU A 626 -14.03 -13.98 11.95
C LEU A 626 -14.75 -13.63 10.65
N GLN A 627 -14.00 -13.51 9.59
CA GLN A 627 -14.52 -13.45 8.23
C GLN A 627 -13.89 -14.60 7.44
N PRO A 628 -14.65 -15.27 6.56
CA PRO A 628 -14.07 -16.19 5.61
C PRO A 628 -13.13 -15.37 4.73
N ASN A 629 -11.86 -15.38 5.10
CA ASN A 629 -10.81 -14.68 4.40
C ASN A 629 -10.40 -15.58 3.23
N ASP A 630 -11.29 -15.72 2.24
CA ASP A 630 -11.03 -16.43 0.98
C ASP A 630 -10.04 -15.65 0.10
N GLN A 631 -9.04 -15.03 0.74
CA GLN A 631 -7.93 -14.37 0.06
C GLN A 631 -7.02 -15.40 -0.63
N GLY A 632 -7.15 -16.66 -0.26
CA GLY A 632 -6.43 -17.75 -0.89
C GLY A 632 -6.89 -17.97 -2.33
N GLU A 633 -5.93 -18.16 -3.23
CA GLU A 633 -6.15 -18.59 -4.61
C GLU A 633 -6.86 -19.96 -4.72
N GLU A 634 -7.02 -20.65 -3.60
CA GLU A 634 -7.55 -22.00 -3.49
C GLU A 634 -9.08 -22.05 -3.44
N SER A 635 -9.77 -20.94 -3.18
CA SER A 635 -11.22 -20.94 -3.25
C SER A 635 -11.67 -20.89 -4.72
N CYS A 636 -12.12 -22.01 -5.23
CA CYS A 636 -12.64 -22.19 -6.59
C CYS A 636 -13.85 -21.29 -6.94
N THR A 637 -14.30 -20.45 -6.03
CA THR A 637 -15.54 -19.68 -6.15
C THR A 637 -15.32 -18.19 -6.40
N THR A 638 -14.11 -17.66 -6.17
CA THR A 638 -13.83 -16.24 -6.29
C THR A 638 -12.78 -15.98 -7.36
N ASP A 639 -13.11 -15.15 -8.34
CA ASP A 639 -12.13 -14.65 -9.30
C ASP A 639 -11.19 -13.61 -8.66
N GLU A 640 -10.04 -13.37 -9.28
CA GLU A 640 -9.00 -12.47 -8.74
C GLU A 640 -9.52 -11.03 -8.59
N GLU A 641 -10.37 -10.56 -9.50
CA GLU A 641 -10.95 -9.22 -9.42
C GLU A 641 -11.80 -9.05 -8.17
N LYS A 642 -12.65 -10.04 -7.87
CA LYS A 642 -13.47 -10.03 -6.65
C LYS A 642 -12.62 -10.17 -5.41
N ALA A 643 -11.56 -11.01 -5.45
CA ALA A 643 -10.63 -11.16 -4.34
C ALA A 643 -9.93 -9.82 -4.01
N ARG A 644 -9.51 -9.06 -5.01
CA ARG A 644 -8.92 -7.73 -4.82
C ARG A 644 -9.94 -6.72 -4.27
N LYS A 645 -11.10 -6.62 -4.88
CA LYS A 645 -12.11 -5.60 -4.51
C LYS A 645 -12.81 -5.90 -3.18
N LYS A 646 -13.22 -7.14 -2.96
CA LYS A 646 -14.04 -7.52 -1.80
C LYS A 646 -13.22 -8.03 -0.63
N LEU A 647 -12.19 -8.82 -0.90
CA LEU A 647 -11.39 -9.50 0.12
C LEU A 647 -10.05 -8.78 0.38
N ARG A 648 -9.80 -7.70 -0.35
CA ARG A 648 -8.62 -6.85 -0.21
C ARG A 648 -7.29 -7.59 -0.41
N LYS A 649 -7.31 -8.55 -1.31
CA LYS A 649 -6.10 -9.26 -1.69
C LYS A 649 -5.05 -8.28 -2.25
N TRP A 650 -3.80 -8.45 -1.85
CA TRP A 650 -2.65 -7.60 -2.18
C TRP A 650 -2.64 -6.19 -1.54
N ASP A 651 -3.61 -5.90 -0.67
CA ASP A 651 -3.60 -4.69 0.13
C ASP A 651 -2.69 -4.85 1.36
N ASN A 652 -2.02 -3.79 1.76
CA ASN A 652 -1.07 -3.78 2.87
C ASN A 652 -1.72 -3.52 4.26
N VAL A 653 -3.02 -3.30 4.28
CA VAL A 653 -3.83 -3.23 5.50
C VAL A 653 -4.90 -4.30 5.47
N LYS A 654 -4.87 -5.23 6.43
CA LYS A 654 -5.89 -6.25 6.61
C LYS A 654 -6.70 -5.94 7.85
N HIS A 655 -7.94 -5.54 7.68
CA HIS A 655 -8.87 -5.31 8.77
C HIS A 655 -10.03 -6.30 8.69
N ILE A 656 -10.10 -7.20 9.66
CA ILE A 656 -11.19 -8.16 9.82
C ILE A 656 -11.95 -7.85 11.10
N SER A 657 -13.26 -7.72 11.03
CA SER A 657 -14.10 -7.28 12.15
C SER A 657 -15.45 -7.96 12.15
N GLU A 658 -15.94 -8.27 13.33
CA GLU A 658 -17.32 -8.65 13.55
C GLU A 658 -18.16 -7.41 13.89
N PRO A 659 -19.35 -7.27 13.34
CA PRO A 659 -20.21 -6.15 13.70
C PRO A 659 -20.74 -6.32 15.13
N LEU A 660 -20.67 -5.26 15.94
CA LEU A 660 -21.36 -5.18 17.22
C LEU A 660 -22.75 -4.62 17.01
N THR A 661 -23.76 -5.44 17.19
CA THR A 661 -25.17 -5.09 17.03
C THR A 661 -25.98 -5.63 18.21
N SER A 662 -27.22 -5.18 18.37
CA SER A 662 -28.17 -5.73 19.36
C SER A 662 -28.45 -7.24 19.16
N ARG A 663 -28.08 -7.82 18.01
CA ARG A 663 -28.22 -9.24 17.68
C ARG A 663 -26.94 -10.04 17.89
N SER A 664 -25.83 -9.42 18.27
CA SER A 664 -24.57 -10.11 18.54
C SER A 664 -24.73 -11.09 19.69
N LYS A 665 -24.29 -12.34 19.50
CA LYS A 665 -24.47 -13.43 20.47
C LYS A 665 -23.13 -14.04 20.87
N PRO A 666 -23.01 -14.57 22.11
CA PRO A 666 -21.87 -15.36 22.53
C PRO A 666 -21.61 -16.53 21.58
N LYS A 667 -20.36 -16.84 21.35
CA LYS A 667 -19.92 -17.92 20.45
C LYS A 667 -19.62 -19.20 21.23
N LYS A 668 -19.90 -20.33 20.59
CA LYS A 668 -19.58 -21.66 21.15
C LYS A 668 -18.06 -21.83 21.36
N VAL A 669 -17.69 -22.38 22.51
CA VAL A 669 -16.34 -22.89 22.79
C VAL A 669 -16.21 -24.30 22.21
N TYR A 670 -15.08 -24.59 21.56
CA TYR A 670 -14.74 -25.92 21.08
C TYR A 670 -13.91 -26.68 22.12
N ALA A 671 -13.53 -27.92 21.86
CA ALA A 671 -12.75 -28.76 22.78
C ALA A 671 -11.43 -28.09 23.21
N ASN A 672 -10.77 -27.39 22.29
CA ASN A 672 -9.65 -26.50 22.60
C ASN A 672 -10.19 -25.07 22.81
N PRO A 673 -10.21 -24.52 24.03
CA PRO A 673 -10.78 -23.19 24.32
C PRO A 673 -9.80 -22.06 23.95
N MET A 674 -9.20 -22.14 22.78
CA MET A 674 -8.22 -21.15 22.28
C MET A 674 -8.73 -20.46 21.02
N TRP A 675 -8.26 -19.23 20.80
CA TRP A 675 -8.32 -18.58 19.51
C TRP A 675 -6.96 -18.68 18.83
N GLY A 676 -6.97 -18.69 17.52
CA GLY A 676 -5.76 -18.72 16.71
C GLY A 676 -5.68 -17.52 15.78
N MET A 677 -4.46 -17.12 15.50
CA MET A 677 -4.12 -16.21 14.41
C MET A 677 -3.13 -16.91 13.50
N MET A 678 -3.36 -16.83 12.20
CA MET A 678 -2.42 -17.30 11.18
C MET A 678 -2.09 -16.16 10.24
N ILE A 679 -0.82 -15.94 10.01
CA ILE A 679 -0.30 -14.98 9.03
C ILE A 679 0.51 -15.77 8.01
N ARG A 680 0.15 -15.64 6.72
CA ARG A 680 0.82 -16.33 5.61
C ARG A 680 1.33 -15.33 4.60
N LYS A 681 2.64 -15.40 4.29
CA LYS A 681 3.25 -14.59 3.23
C LYS A 681 3.18 -15.29 1.88
N SER A 682 2.87 -14.53 0.84
CA SER A 682 3.05 -14.91 -0.56
C SER A 682 3.55 -13.71 -1.38
N SER A 683 4.39 -13.97 -2.39
CA SER A 683 4.97 -12.94 -3.27
C SER A 683 4.51 -13.11 -4.71
N ARG A 684 4.44 -12.02 -5.49
CA ARG A 684 4.01 -12.05 -6.91
C ARG A 684 5.13 -12.34 -7.89
N TYR A 685 6.32 -11.75 -7.68
CA TYR A 685 7.36 -11.64 -8.71
C TYR A 685 8.62 -12.43 -8.41
N GLN A 686 8.82 -12.90 -7.19
CA GLN A 686 10.01 -13.65 -6.83
C GLN A 686 9.61 -15.00 -6.27
N LYS A 687 10.02 -16.07 -6.94
CA LYS A 687 9.87 -17.41 -6.43
C LYS A 687 10.97 -17.68 -5.42
N GLY A 688 10.59 -17.81 -4.16
CA GLY A 688 11.54 -18.07 -3.09
C GLY A 688 12.30 -16.84 -2.60
N SER A 689 11.77 -15.63 -2.79
CA SER A 689 12.26 -14.47 -2.06
C SER A 689 12.13 -14.71 -0.57
N HIS A 690 13.26 -14.94 0.07
CA HIS A 690 13.37 -15.06 1.53
C HIS A 690 13.39 -13.69 2.22
N ASP A 691 13.13 -12.60 1.47
CA ASP A 691 13.11 -11.25 2.03
C ASP A 691 12.08 -11.20 3.16
N PRO A 692 12.52 -10.89 4.37
CA PRO A 692 11.64 -10.85 5.52
C PRO A 692 10.66 -9.70 5.38
N GLN A 693 9.37 -9.94 5.67
CA GLN A 693 8.34 -8.92 5.71
C GLN A 693 7.93 -8.64 7.14
N ARG A 694 8.28 -7.47 7.66
CA ARG A 694 7.83 -7.01 8.98
C ARG A 694 6.33 -6.71 8.94
N PHE A 695 5.67 -6.91 10.07
CA PHE A 695 4.26 -6.60 10.26
C PHE A 695 3.95 -6.18 11.70
N GLY A 696 2.88 -5.42 11.85
CA GLY A 696 2.26 -5.11 13.13
C GLY A 696 0.80 -5.52 13.13
N VAL A 697 0.32 -6.10 14.22
CA VAL A 697 -1.08 -6.49 14.39
C VAL A 697 -1.63 -5.91 15.67
N VAL A 698 -2.83 -5.34 15.60
CA VAL A 698 -3.62 -4.92 16.76
C VAL A 698 -4.91 -5.72 16.77
N VAL A 699 -5.27 -6.27 17.92
CA VAL A 699 -6.50 -7.00 18.14
C VAL A 699 -7.31 -6.32 19.24
N THR A 700 -8.57 -6.04 18.98
CA THR A 700 -9.52 -5.52 19.96
C THR A 700 -10.67 -6.50 20.15
N ILE A 701 -10.96 -6.83 21.42
CA ILE A 701 -12.01 -7.78 21.83
C ILE A 701 -12.98 -7.04 22.74
N HIS A 702 -14.25 -7.04 22.39
CA HIS A 702 -15.33 -6.41 23.18
C HIS A 702 -16.19 -7.48 23.85
N ASN A 703 -16.39 -7.35 25.16
CA ASN A 703 -17.22 -8.26 25.95
C ASN A 703 -18.69 -7.85 25.91
N LEU A 704 -19.54 -8.72 25.36
CA LEU A 704 -20.98 -8.49 25.19
C LEU A 704 -21.77 -8.37 26.52
N LYS A 705 -21.15 -8.70 27.67
CA LYS A 705 -21.75 -8.60 28.99
C LYS A 705 -21.27 -7.39 29.78
N GLY A 706 -20.39 -6.57 29.21
CA GLY A 706 -19.81 -5.41 29.88
C GLY A 706 -18.82 -5.77 31.00
N GLU A 707 -18.28 -7.01 31.03
CA GLU A 707 -17.39 -7.48 32.08
C GLU A 707 -15.93 -7.13 31.74
N ASN A 708 -15.19 -6.59 32.71
CA ASN A 708 -13.73 -6.44 32.57
C ASN A 708 -13.04 -7.79 32.76
N ARG A 709 -12.31 -8.24 31.73
CA ARG A 709 -11.61 -9.53 31.71
C ARG A 709 -10.11 -9.40 31.42
N ILE A 710 -9.56 -8.19 31.48
CA ILE A 710 -8.16 -7.94 31.08
C ILE A 710 -7.17 -8.72 31.94
N ASP A 711 -7.32 -8.73 33.28
CA ASP A 711 -6.41 -9.45 34.17
C ASP A 711 -6.48 -10.96 34.00
N THR A 712 -7.67 -11.48 33.67
CA THR A 712 -7.85 -12.90 33.35
C THR A 712 -7.11 -13.24 32.04
N PHE A 713 -7.25 -12.40 31.02
CA PHE A 713 -6.56 -12.57 29.75
C PHE A 713 -5.04 -12.53 29.91
N MET A 714 -4.51 -11.53 30.61
CA MET A 714 -3.06 -11.39 30.85
C MET A 714 -2.48 -12.61 31.57
N ARG A 715 -3.11 -13.07 32.66
CA ARG A 715 -2.67 -14.26 33.41
C ARG A 715 -2.69 -15.52 32.54
N GLN A 716 -3.73 -15.69 31.74
CA GLN A 716 -3.84 -16.84 30.82
C GLN A 716 -2.81 -16.78 29.69
N CYS A 717 -2.52 -15.61 29.13
CA CYS A 717 -1.45 -15.41 28.14
C CYS A 717 -0.09 -15.79 28.75
N SER A 718 0.22 -15.28 29.93
CA SER A 718 1.48 -15.62 30.63
C SER A 718 1.59 -17.12 30.93
N ALA A 719 0.49 -17.77 31.30
CA ALA A 719 0.46 -19.21 31.59
C ALA A 719 0.76 -20.10 30.38
N ILE A 720 0.55 -19.61 29.15
CA ILE A 720 0.86 -20.34 27.92
C ILE A 720 2.15 -19.86 27.23
N GLY A 721 2.94 -19.01 27.90
CA GLY A 721 4.28 -18.61 27.47
C GLY A 721 4.39 -17.25 26.79
N TRP A 722 3.32 -16.44 26.71
CA TRP A 722 3.43 -15.06 26.24
C TRP A 722 4.12 -14.18 27.29
N MET A 723 5.07 -13.37 26.86
CA MET A 723 5.49 -12.20 27.63
C MET A 723 4.41 -11.13 27.46
N VAL A 724 3.86 -10.66 28.58
CA VAL A 724 2.72 -9.76 28.63
C VAL A 724 3.13 -8.47 29.32
N GLU A 725 3.11 -7.37 28.59
CA GLU A 725 3.46 -6.05 29.08
C GLU A 725 2.25 -5.10 28.93
N ARG A 726 1.91 -4.36 29.99
CA ARG A 726 1.00 -3.23 29.87
C ARG A 726 1.78 -2.05 29.32
N VAL A 727 1.25 -1.44 28.28
CA VAL A 727 1.82 -0.21 27.73
C VAL A 727 1.38 0.93 28.65
N GLU A 728 2.32 1.48 29.41
CA GLU A 728 2.06 2.61 30.30
C GLU A 728 2.26 3.90 29.54
N ILE A 729 1.32 4.84 29.72
CA ILE A 729 1.46 6.21 29.24
C ILE A 729 2.42 6.88 30.22
N ASP A 730 3.56 7.37 29.71
CA ASP A 730 4.52 8.11 30.55
C ASP A 730 3.84 9.27 31.26
N ASN A 731 3.72 9.15 32.57
CA ASN A 731 2.97 10.05 33.42
C ASN A 731 3.74 11.33 33.80
N GLU A 732 4.62 11.86 32.97
CA GLU A 732 5.27 13.14 33.27
C GLU A 732 4.24 14.26 33.55
N LEU A 733 3.07 14.24 32.89
CA LEU A 733 1.99 15.16 33.12
C LEU A 733 1.31 15.00 34.53
N LYS A 734 1.22 13.77 35.04
CA LYS A 734 0.58 13.53 36.36
C LYS A 734 1.46 13.96 37.52
N ILE A 735 2.77 14.01 37.34
CA ILE A 735 3.71 14.52 38.37
C ILE A 735 3.61 16.04 38.47
N TYR A 736 3.43 16.74 37.36
CA TYR A 736 3.25 18.20 37.36
C TYR A 736 1.90 18.63 37.95
N GLU A 737 0.81 17.93 37.69
CA GLU A 737 -0.49 18.22 38.31
C GLU A 737 -0.48 17.97 39.81
N HIS A 738 0.21 16.94 40.31
CA HIS A 738 0.35 16.69 41.75
C HIS A 738 1.30 17.69 42.43
N SER A 739 2.34 18.15 41.75
CA SER A 739 3.24 19.16 42.31
C SER A 739 2.65 20.56 42.38
N GLN A 740 1.70 20.92 41.50
CA GLN A 740 0.97 22.19 41.57
C GLN A 740 -0.06 22.21 42.69
N VAL A 741 -0.63 21.06 43.09
CA VAL A 741 -1.62 20.98 44.19
C VAL A 741 -0.93 21.04 45.55
N GLU A 742 0.34 20.63 45.68
CA GLU A 742 1.09 20.68 46.96
C GLU A 742 1.67 22.07 47.29
N VAL A 743 1.72 23.01 46.34
CA VAL A 743 2.31 24.35 46.55
C VAL A 743 1.27 25.41 46.99
N GLU A 744 -0.02 25.09 46.99
CA GLU A 744 -1.07 26.05 47.46
C GLU A 744 -1.43 25.91 48.95
N PHE A 745 -0.68 25.18 49.78
CA PHE A 745 -0.91 25.06 51.19
C PHE A 745 0.39 25.29 52.03
N GLU A 746 0.98 26.51 51.94
CA GLU A 746 1.76 27.13 53.01
C GLU A 746 1.55 28.65 53.03
#